data_2ad87dd74477692eb279e3194ee63f3f
#
_entry.id   2ad87dd74477692eb279e3194ee63f3f
#
_cell.length_a   1.000
_cell.length_b   1.000
_cell.length_c   1.000
_cell.angle_alpha   90.00
_cell.angle_beta   90.00
_cell.angle_gamma   90.00
#
_symmetry.space_group_name_H-M   'P 1'
#
loop_
_entity.id
_entity.type
_entity.pdbx_description
1 polymer ?
#
loop_
_entity_poly.entity_id
_entity_poly.type
_entity_poly.pdbx_seq_one_letter_code
_entity_poly.pdbx_strand_id
1 'polypeptide(L)'
;MERDNRDEDMMLKGTKQEMPGFRFRLLRPEKKRELWNPDFELLFLLRGSGRVSYEDGEVHNLPMGSIFAINRFQICDLDLDEDGLALSLCVSAETIESFHIKLLKCEVKCQSFFYMEDQQEKFDLIRRDMARIFLEMYKNNEEQPIYMKSRVTALLEDLLFYFTSGEKVEQGRGGRERIQRASDYILQHCREEITLEDLADHLYLSRAYISRSFPQYFGVSFREYVTQVRLAHAVQEMHSGATLTEIAYHNGFVNETAMIRAFRKYRGMTPSEYRKQMEYTVKQREKKGKEREEAAGDHDIFQSLLQYAAVTEQEIETINESAVSVTAAVNGRKPRVAGHWKRVINAGYAASVLNREVQDELEQLVQELGYELIRVKGILDDDMCVLRRNMWGEIQFCWNYIDEVIDFILSTGAKPLLEFGHMPLLLAKTDPGRTMRPALSSSPRDLAEWRMLIKNLMEHLRERYGINQMRRWIFNPWISGDVITIDGGDEFFETWKASYEEMKRVSPDLVTCLSFGLGPEEHLKAFIETMKEKECVPEIFAFRSFGTVIYGEEEEKMNLIQNNESVNMIVSRDPDFLRNRGEKVKGLLQKAGLGALPVLVDECSSNIWQRDLCNDTCYKAAWLFKNLLENEEALQGIAYFSVNDRLDEVFPARETYHGGFGLFTMNGIPKAVCTALRLLGRMGSRLVKRGDGYFISTEPEKNQSQIYLYNYVHYDMLYRYRHAVNISRTDRYRVFNMGEIRTFSVKLTGLEPGKYCLRLYKVTKEHGSSYDAWVRMGAPERMNRMERAMLCHSADPEYRVWEQETDPEGSLTVQERLEPHETALIEVEQIL
;
A
#
# COMPACT_ATOMS: atom_id res chain seq x y z
N MET A 1 -15.98 4.84 -60.79
CA MET A 1 -16.28 5.67 -59.62
C MET A 1 -15.61 4.96 -58.48
N GLU A 2 -14.39 5.39 -58.25
CA GLU A 2 -13.46 4.90 -57.22
C GLU A 2 -13.94 5.39 -55.87
N ARG A 3 -14.18 4.45 -54.96
CA ARG A 3 -14.25 4.77 -53.52
C ARG A 3 -12.86 4.53 -52.95
N ASP A 4 -12.17 5.63 -52.74
CA ASP A 4 -10.89 5.70 -51.98
C ASP A 4 -11.20 5.37 -50.52
N ASN A 5 -10.94 4.13 -50.11
CA ASN A 5 -10.95 3.74 -48.72
C ASN A 5 -9.53 3.98 -48.17
N ARG A 6 -9.28 5.15 -47.67
CA ARG A 6 -8.09 5.46 -46.87
C ARG A 6 -8.49 5.42 -45.39
N ASP A 7 -8.57 4.24 -44.84
CA ASP A 7 -8.44 4.03 -43.41
C ASP A 7 -6.97 4.22 -43.03
N GLU A 8 -6.49 5.44 -43.02
CA GLU A 8 -5.23 5.80 -42.36
C GLU A 8 -5.55 6.10 -40.89
N ASP A 9 -5.64 5.06 -40.05
CA ASP A 9 -5.39 5.17 -38.62
C ASP A 9 -4.00 5.77 -38.46
N MET A 10 -3.93 7.07 -38.24
CA MET A 10 -2.66 7.73 -38.00
C MET A 10 -2.13 7.29 -36.66
N MET A 11 -1.31 6.25 -36.64
CA MET A 11 -0.44 5.96 -35.51
C MET A 11 0.38 7.20 -35.21
N LEU A 12 0.55 7.56 -33.95
CA LEU A 12 1.50 8.56 -33.50
C LEU A 12 2.85 8.29 -34.16
N LYS A 13 3.32 9.19 -35.04
CA LYS A 13 4.60 9.04 -35.72
C LYS A 13 5.70 8.99 -34.66
N GLY A 14 6.27 7.83 -34.44
CA GLY A 14 7.31 7.60 -33.44
C GLY A 14 7.15 6.30 -32.64
N THR A 15 5.95 5.75 -32.52
CA THR A 15 5.75 4.48 -31.82
C THR A 15 6.13 3.30 -32.72
N LYS A 16 7.40 2.91 -32.69
CA LYS A 16 7.92 1.76 -33.41
C LYS A 16 7.52 0.40 -32.83
N GLN A 17 6.76 0.34 -31.75
CA GLN A 17 6.35 -0.91 -31.15
C GLN A 17 4.87 -0.93 -30.83
N GLU A 18 4.10 -1.74 -31.55
CA GLU A 18 2.86 -2.32 -31.02
C GLU A 18 3.27 -3.16 -29.82
N MET A 19 2.91 -2.72 -28.62
CA MET A 19 3.10 -3.57 -27.45
C MET A 19 2.09 -4.72 -27.54
N PRO A 20 2.52 -5.97 -27.45
CA PRO A 20 1.61 -7.10 -27.45
C PRO A 20 0.48 -6.89 -26.43
N GLY A 21 -0.76 -6.86 -26.91
CA GLY A 21 -1.96 -6.72 -26.07
C GLY A 21 -2.44 -5.31 -25.77
N PHE A 22 -1.70 -4.26 -26.16
CA PHE A 22 -2.11 -2.84 -26.00
C PHE A 22 -2.07 -2.13 -27.33
N ARG A 23 -3.12 -1.37 -27.64
CA ARG A 23 -3.18 -0.52 -28.83
C ARG A 23 -3.51 0.90 -28.41
N PHE A 24 -2.68 1.85 -28.83
CA PHE A 24 -2.84 3.26 -28.57
C PHE A 24 -3.17 3.97 -29.88
N ARG A 25 -4.22 4.80 -29.87
CA ARG A 25 -4.69 5.50 -31.06
C ARG A 25 -4.97 6.95 -30.76
N LEU A 26 -4.77 7.80 -31.75
CA LEU A 26 -5.20 9.18 -31.76
C LEU A 26 -6.38 9.30 -32.73
N LEU A 27 -7.57 9.60 -32.20
CA LEU A 27 -8.79 9.75 -32.96
C LEU A 27 -9.00 11.20 -33.33
N ARG A 28 -9.21 11.46 -34.63
CA ARG A 28 -9.53 12.79 -35.17
C ARG A 28 -10.93 12.80 -35.79
N PRO A 29 -11.52 13.97 -36.08
CA PRO A 29 -12.83 14.06 -36.68
C PRO A 29 -12.91 13.29 -38.00
N GLU A 30 -13.76 12.28 -38.01
CA GLU A 30 -14.17 11.54 -39.21
C GLU A 30 -15.69 11.39 -39.17
N LYS A 31 -16.29 11.13 -40.33
CA LYS A 31 -17.75 10.84 -40.38
C LYS A 31 -18.06 9.67 -39.48
N LYS A 32 -18.98 9.89 -38.54
CA LYS A 32 -19.58 8.99 -37.56
C LYS A 32 -18.94 7.58 -37.48
N ARG A 33 -18.16 7.35 -36.44
CA ARG A 33 -17.37 6.12 -36.26
C ARG A 33 -18.13 5.16 -35.34
N GLU A 34 -18.56 4.04 -35.85
CA GLU A 34 -19.08 2.94 -35.04
C GLU A 34 -17.92 2.25 -34.34
N LEU A 35 -17.95 2.28 -33.01
CA LEU A 35 -16.96 1.63 -32.15
C LEU A 35 -17.56 0.31 -31.67
N TRP A 36 -17.07 -0.78 -32.19
CA TRP A 36 -17.33 -2.12 -31.67
C TRP A 36 -16.01 -2.87 -31.50
N ASN A 37 -15.79 -3.40 -30.31
CA ASN A 37 -14.52 -4.03 -29.99
C ASN A 37 -14.73 -5.25 -29.06
N PRO A 38 -14.16 -6.43 -29.35
CA PRO A 38 -14.11 -7.55 -28.42
C PRO A 38 -13.19 -7.26 -27.23
N ASP A 39 -12.34 -6.24 -27.34
CA ASP A 39 -11.40 -5.77 -26.34
C ASP A 39 -12.01 -4.68 -25.48
N PHE A 40 -11.38 -4.36 -24.37
CA PHE A 40 -11.74 -3.21 -23.55
C PHE A 40 -11.09 -1.95 -24.13
N GLU A 41 -11.83 -0.84 -24.22
CA GLU A 41 -11.31 0.41 -24.74
C GLU A 41 -11.62 1.57 -23.80
N LEU A 42 -10.59 2.40 -23.49
CA LEU A 42 -10.72 3.62 -22.71
C LEU A 42 -10.48 4.81 -23.64
N LEU A 43 -11.44 5.72 -23.67
CA LEU A 43 -11.41 6.93 -24.50
C LEU A 43 -11.28 8.18 -23.64
N PHE A 44 -10.42 9.11 -24.08
CA PHE A 44 -10.21 10.38 -23.43
C PHE A 44 -10.22 11.52 -24.46
N LEU A 45 -11.21 12.42 -24.38
CA LEU A 45 -11.32 13.59 -25.26
C LEU A 45 -10.36 14.68 -24.80
N LEU A 46 -9.26 14.79 -25.50
CA LEU A 46 -8.15 15.69 -25.14
C LEU A 46 -8.44 17.15 -25.52
N ARG A 47 -9.12 17.39 -26.63
CA ARG A 47 -9.47 18.71 -27.15
C ARG A 47 -10.79 18.69 -27.91
N GLY A 48 -11.47 19.87 -28.01
CA GLY A 48 -12.73 20.01 -28.71
C GLY A 48 -13.92 19.41 -27.98
N SER A 49 -14.96 19.06 -28.73
CA SER A 49 -16.18 18.45 -28.25
C SER A 49 -16.62 17.31 -29.16
N GLY A 50 -17.64 16.57 -28.74
CA GLY A 50 -18.16 15.47 -29.49
C GLY A 50 -19.45 14.88 -28.89
N ARG A 51 -19.93 13.78 -29.48
CA ARG A 51 -21.09 13.06 -28.98
C ARG A 51 -20.85 11.55 -29.04
N VAL A 52 -21.33 10.85 -28.01
CA VAL A 52 -21.38 9.40 -28.01
C VAL A 52 -22.84 8.96 -27.99
N SER A 53 -23.18 8.00 -28.83
CA SER A 53 -24.52 7.38 -28.86
C SER A 53 -24.41 5.88 -28.65
N TYR A 54 -25.21 5.33 -27.74
CA TYR A 54 -25.26 3.92 -27.43
C TYR A 54 -26.40 3.20 -28.16
N GLU A 55 -26.38 1.86 -28.21
CA GLU A 55 -27.41 1.01 -28.90
C GLU A 55 -28.83 1.26 -28.40
N ASP A 56 -29.01 1.66 -27.13
CA ASP A 56 -30.29 1.97 -26.54
C ASP A 56 -30.90 3.30 -27.02
N GLY A 57 -30.16 4.03 -27.86
CA GLY A 57 -30.56 5.31 -28.43
C GLY A 57 -30.24 6.51 -27.53
N GLU A 58 -29.59 6.31 -26.38
CA GLU A 58 -29.10 7.42 -25.56
C GLU A 58 -27.92 8.12 -26.24
N VAL A 59 -28.01 9.46 -26.32
CA VAL A 59 -26.97 10.32 -26.90
C VAL A 59 -26.44 11.28 -25.83
N HIS A 60 -25.14 11.29 -25.62
CA HIS A 60 -24.50 12.16 -24.63
C HIS A 60 -23.48 13.06 -25.28
N ASN A 61 -23.47 14.33 -24.86
CA ASN A 61 -22.46 15.30 -25.27
C ASN A 61 -21.18 15.06 -24.50
N LEU A 62 -20.07 15.13 -25.21
CA LEU A 62 -18.71 14.99 -24.67
C LEU A 62 -18.02 16.34 -24.66
N PRO A 63 -17.99 17.06 -23.54
CA PRO A 63 -17.13 18.24 -23.41
C PRO A 63 -15.65 17.83 -23.38
N MET A 64 -14.75 18.79 -23.64
CA MET A 64 -13.32 18.62 -23.48
C MET A 64 -13.00 18.02 -22.08
N GLY A 65 -12.09 17.08 -22.04
CA GLY A 65 -11.76 16.38 -20.80
C GLY A 65 -12.65 15.14 -20.51
N SER A 66 -13.65 14.86 -21.35
CA SER A 66 -14.47 13.65 -21.17
C SER A 66 -13.63 12.39 -21.26
N ILE A 67 -13.74 11.53 -20.24
CA ILE A 67 -13.12 10.21 -20.24
C ILE A 67 -14.18 9.14 -19.99
N PHE A 68 -14.15 8.07 -20.79
CA PHE A 68 -15.14 7.01 -20.66
C PHE A 68 -14.63 5.66 -21.17
N ALA A 69 -15.13 4.61 -20.56
CA ALA A 69 -14.84 3.23 -20.92
C ALA A 69 -15.89 2.68 -21.89
N ILE A 70 -15.43 1.97 -22.92
CA ILE A 70 -16.23 1.10 -23.76
C ILE A 70 -15.93 -0.31 -23.30
N ASN A 71 -16.93 -0.92 -22.68
CA ASN A 71 -16.81 -2.30 -22.23
C ASN A 71 -16.78 -3.27 -23.41
N ARG A 72 -16.21 -4.43 -23.19
CA ARG A 72 -16.17 -5.49 -24.21
C ARG A 72 -17.55 -5.74 -24.79
N PHE A 73 -17.65 -5.85 -26.11
CA PHE A 73 -18.89 -6.07 -26.87
C PHE A 73 -19.95 -4.95 -26.75
N GLN A 74 -19.60 -3.82 -26.17
CA GLN A 74 -20.45 -2.64 -26.18
C GLN A 74 -20.34 -1.93 -27.54
N ILE A 75 -21.44 -1.55 -28.10
CA ILE A 75 -21.49 -0.80 -29.37
C ILE A 75 -21.83 0.66 -29.03
N CYS A 76 -21.06 1.57 -29.57
CA CYS A 76 -21.36 2.99 -29.52
C CYS A 76 -20.85 3.69 -30.78
N ASP A 77 -21.52 4.78 -31.14
CA ASP A 77 -21.08 5.67 -32.21
C ASP A 77 -20.42 6.90 -31.57
N LEU A 78 -19.20 7.21 -32.01
CA LEU A 78 -18.46 8.41 -31.62
C LEU A 78 -18.47 9.42 -32.78
N ASP A 79 -18.92 10.64 -32.51
CA ASP A 79 -18.95 11.76 -33.47
C ASP A 79 -18.17 12.92 -32.83
N LEU A 80 -16.98 13.23 -33.34
CA LEU A 80 -16.13 14.33 -32.90
C LEU A 80 -16.35 15.56 -33.78
N ASP A 81 -16.42 16.72 -33.13
CA ASP A 81 -16.48 18.01 -33.83
C ASP A 81 -15.19 18.30 -34.61
N GLU A 82 -15.17 19.31 -35.51
CA GLU A 82 -14.06 19.58 -36.45
C GLU A 82 -12.69 19.75 -35.76
N ASP A 83 -12.65 20.24 -34.50
CA ASP A 83 -11.45 20.42 -33.68
C ASP A 83 -11.26 19.31 -32.65
N GLY A 84 -12.11 18.30 -32.67
CA GLY A 84 -12.10 17.21 -31.73
C GLY A 84 -10.85 16.32 -31.85
N LEU A 85 -10.25 15.99 -30.71
CA LEU A 85 -9.10 15.10 -30.62
C LEU A 85 -9.26 14.19 -29.41
N ALA A 86 -9.29 12.88 -29.62
CA ALA A 86 -9.42 11.90 -28.53
C ALA A 86 -8.27 10.88 -28.54
N LEU A 87 -7.87 10.46 -27.34
CA LEU A 87 -6.94 9.35 -27.12
C LEU A 87 -7.75 8.08 -26.91
N SER A 88 -7.30 6.96 -27.47
CA SER A 88 -7.87 5.64 -27.28
C SER A 88 -6.78 4.67 -26.80
N LEU A 89 -7.02 4.03 -25.67
CA LEU A 89 -6.27 2.89 -25.17
C LEU A 89 -7.14 1.65 -25.26
N CYS A 90 -6.79 0.74 -26.16
CA CYS A 90 -7.46 -0.55 -26.31
C CYS A 90 -6.59 -1.66 -25.69
N VAL A 91 -7.17 -2.48 -24.82
CA VAL A 91 -6.50 -3.57 -24.12
C VAL A 91 -7.14 -4.89 -24.50
N SER A 92 -6.33 -5.81 -25.03
CA SER A 92 -6.84 -7.10 -25.49
C SER A 92 -7.36 -7.96 -24.34
N ALA A 93 -8.38 -8.78 -24.62
CA ALA A 93 -8.95 -9.70 -23.65
C ALA A 93 -7.90 -10.65 -23.05
N GLU A 94 -6.98 -11.18 -23.85
CA GLU A 94 -5.89 -12.05 -23.40
C GLU A 94 -4.95 -11.34 -22.42
N THR A 95 -4.68 -10.07 -22.66
CA THR A 95 -3.86 -9.26 -21.78
C THR A 95 -4.57 -9.01 -20.45
N ILE A 96 -5.84 -8.65 -20.47
CA ILE A 96 -6.64 -8.46 -19.27
C ILE A 96 -6.71 -9.77 -18.46
N GLU A 97 -6.90 -10.92 -19.12
CA GLU A 97 -6.94 -12.23 -18.45
C GLU A 97 -5.62 -12.55 -17.73
N SER A 98 -4.49 -12.15 -18.32
CA SER A 98 -3.16 -12.36 -17.72
C SER A 98 -2.92 -11.53 -16.46
N PHE A 99 -3.64 -10.41 -16.27
CA PHE A 99 -3.48 -9.51 -15.15
C PHE A 99 -4.56 -9.66 -14.09
N HIS A 100 -5.83 -9.67 -14.51
CA HIS A 100 -6.94 -9.73 -13.57
C HIS A 100 -8.25 -10.16 -14.21
N ILE A 101 -8.63 -11.42 -13.99
CA ILE A 101 -9.89 -12.02 -14.50
C ILE A 101 -11.15 -11.20 -14.14
N LYS A 102 -11.13 -10.41 -13.07
CA LYS A 102 -12.26 -9.57 -12.68
C LYS A 102 -12.66 -8.53 -13.74
N LEU A 103 -11.70 -7.92 -14.45
CA LEU A 103 -11.97 -6.93 -15.52
C LEU A 103 -12.76 -7.54 -16.69
N LEU A 104 -12.60 -8.85 -16.95
CA LEU A 104 -13.38 -9.55 -17.94
C LEU A 104 -14.82 -9.83 -17.49
N LYS A 105 -15.07 -9.81 -16.19
CA LYS A 105 -16.35 -10.20 -15.56
C LYS A 105 -17.17 -9.03 -15.02
N CYS A 106 -16.60 -7.84 -14.94
CA CYS A 106 -17.24 -6.64 -14.42
C CYS A 106 -17.51 -5.62 -15.52
N GLU A 107 -18.57 -4.86 -15.37
CA GLU A 107 -18.82 -3.66 -16.18
C GLU A 107 -18.08 -2.48 -15.55
N VAL A 108 -17.20 -1.82 -16.32
CA VAL A 108 -16.51 -0.60 -15.89
C VAL A 108 -17.41 0.59 -16.22
N LYS A 109 -17.92 1.27 -15.19
CA LYS A 109 -18.81 2.44 -15.31
C LYS A 109 -18.00 3.76 -15.23
N CYS A 110 -16.99 3.88 -16.08
CA CYS A 110 -16.18 5.08 -16.19
C CYS A 110 -16.72 5.97 -17.32
N GLN A 111 -17.72 6.80 -17.01
CA GLN A 111 -18.31 7.77 -17.93
C GLN A 111 -18.37 9.13 -17.22
N SER A 112 -17.33 9.98 -17.41
CA SER A 112 -17.18 11.26 -16.67
C SER A 112 -18.29 12.25 -16.95
N PHE A 113 -18.93 12.20 -18.10
CA PHE A 113 -20.01 13.11 -18.52
C PHE A 113 -21.34 12.90 -17.79
N PHE A 114 -21.47 11.84 -16.96
CA PHE A 114 -22.62 11.65 -16.09
C PHE A 114 -22.49 12.33 -14.72
N TYR A 115 -21.33 12.89 -14.40
CA TYR A 115 -21.01 13.40 -13.07
C TYR A 115 -20.77 14.91 -13.09
N MET A 116 -21.16 15.60 -12.02
CA MET A 116 -20.97 17.05 -11.84
C MET A 116 -19.49 17.37 -11.55
N GLU A 117 -19.12 18.66 -11.62
CA GLU A 117 -17.74 19.13 -11.43
C GLU A 117 -17.14 18.73 -10.07
N ASP A 118 -17.94 18.74 -9.02
CA ASP A 118 -17.54 18.33 -7.66
C ASP A 118 -17.25 16.83 -7.51
N GLN A 119 -17.56 16.02 -8.52
CA GLN A 119 -17.36 14.56 -8.53
C GLN A 119 -16.29 14.11 -9.53
N GLN A 120 -15.53 15.04 -10.10
CA GLN A 120 -14.59 14.76 -11.19
C GLN A 120 -13.22 14.23 -10.70
N GLU A 121 -12.87 14.34 -9.43
CA GLU A 121 -11.54 13.98 -8.90
C GLU A 121 -11.04 12.58 -9.31
N LYS A 122 -11.90 11.55 -9.21
CA LYS A 122 -11.55 10.19 -9.62
C LYS A 122 -11.31 10.07 -11.12
N PHE A 123 -11.98 10.90 -11.93
CA PHE A 123 -11.77 10.95 -13.37
C PHE A 123 -10.49 11.72 -13.72
N ASP A 124 -10.12 12.73 -12.95
CA ASP A 124 -8.87 13.48 -13.14
C ASP A 124 -7.65 12.58 -12.95
N LEU A 125 -7.74 11.60 -12.08
CA LEU A 125 -6.69 10.60 -11.91
C LEU A 125 -6.52 9.74 -13.17
N ILE A 126 -7.62 9.26 -13.73
CA ILE A 126 -7.60 8.46 -14.95
C ILE A 126 -7.13 9.32 -16.15
N ARG A 127 -7.56 10.58 -16.22
CA ARG A 127 -7.09 11.55 -17.23
C ARG A 127 -5.57 11.75 -17.15
N ARG A 128 -5.08 11.96 -15.93
CA ARG A 128 -3.65 12.14 -15.65
C ARG A 128 -2.84 10.92 -16.04
N ASP A 129 -3.28 9.73 -15.64
CA ASP A 129 -2.57 8.49 -15.95
C ASP A 129 -2.59 8.19 -17.45
N MET A 130 -3.72 8.42 -18.14
CA MET A 130 -3.80 8.34 -19.60
C MET A 130 -2.85 9.34 -20.26
N ALA A 131 -2.85 10.61 -19.84
CA ALA A 131 -1.97 11.64 -20.41
C ALA A 131 -0.49 11.28 -20.19
N ARG A 132 -0.10 10.79 -19.01
CA ARG A 132 1.28 10.34 -18.71
C ARG A 132 1.71 9.16 -19.57
N ILE A 133 0.85 8.15 -19.74
CA ILE A 133 1.11 7.00 -20.61
C ILE A 133 1.40 7.48 -22.04
N PHE A 134 0.56 8.39 -22.57
CA PHE A 134 0.76 8.92 -23.92
C PHE A 134 1.99 9.82 -24.03
N LEU A 135 2.33 10.62 -23.01
CA LEU A 135 3.56 11.41 -22.97
C LEU A 135 4.83 10.55 -22.98
N GLU A 136 4.84 9.47 -22.20
CA GLU A 136 5.97 8.53 -22.17
C GLU A 136 6.15 7.83 -23.53
N MET A 137 5.06 7.45 -24.17
CA MET A 137 5.10 6.93 -25.55
C MET A 137 5.67 7.94 -26.54
N TYR A 138 5.36 9.22 -26.33
CA TYR A 138 5.81 10.32 -27.20
C TYR A 138 7.30 10.61 -27.06
N LYS A 139 7.88 10.47 -25.88
CA LYS A 139 9.30 10.73 -25.58
C LYS A 139 10.28 9.72 -26.18
N ASN A 140 9.77 8.64 -26.76
CA ASN A 140 10.55 7.70 -27.60
C ASN A 140 11.82 7.12 -26.93
N ASN A 141 11.68 6.46 -25.79
CA ASN A 141 12.76 5.63 -25.24
C ASN A 141 12.55 4.16 -25.64
N GLU A 142 13.36 3.66 -26.54
CA GLU A 142 13.29 2.31 -27.12
C GLU A 142 13.50 1.18 -26.09
N GLU A 143 13.76 1.48 -24.81
CA GLU A 143 14.26 0.52 -23.83
C GLU A 143 13.28 0.08 -22.73
N GLN A 144 11.98 0.52 -22.73
CA GLN A 144 11.11 0.24 -21.58
C GLN A 144 9.70 -0.35 -21.86
N PRO A 145 9.54 -1.47 -22.56
CA PRO A 145 8.22 -2.11 -22.72
C PRO A 145 7.63 -2.59 -21.36
N ILE A 146 8.49 -2.96 -20.41
CA ILE A 146 8.09 -3.42 -19.07
C ILE A 146 7.48 -2.28 -18.25
N TYR A 147 8.06 -1.09 -18.30
CA TYR A 147 7.56 0.10 -17.60
C TYR A 147 6.17 0.52 -18.08
N MET A 148 5.97 0.58 -19.39
CA MET A 148 4.68 0.91 -19.99
C MET A 148 3.60 -0.11 -19.62
N LYS A 149 3.94 -1.40 -19.63
CA LYS A 149 3.06 -2.47 -19.22
C LYS A 149 2.62 -2.29 -17.76
N SER A 150 3.54 -1.94 -16.88
CA SER A 150 3.27 -1.63 -15.47
C SER A 150 2.31 -0.45 -15.32
N ARG A 151 2.50 0.64 -16.07
CA ARG A 151 1.62 1.81 -16.04
C ARG A 151 0.20 1.53 -16.52
N VAL A 152 0.07 0.82 -17.62
CA VAL A 152 -1.26 0.42 -18.12
C VAL A 152 -1.96 -0.54 -17.15
N THR A 153 -1.20 -1.47 -16.56
CA THR A 153 -1.76 -2.36 -15.53
C THR A 153 -2.29 -1.58 -14.33
N ALA A 154 -1.55 -0.58 -13.87
CA ALA A 154 -2.00 0.29 -12.78
C ALA A 154 -3.28 1.05 -13.12
N LEU A 155 -3.36 1.62 -14.32
CA LEU A 155 -4.56 2.29 -14.82
C LEU A 155 -5.77 1.36 -14.86
N LEU A 156 -5.58 0.10 -15.30
CA LEU A 156 -6.65 -0.90 -15.31
C LEU A 156 -7.13 -1.28 -13.91
N GLU A 157 -6.21 -1.35 -12.96
CA GLU A 157 -6.52 -1.58 -11.56
C GLU A 157 -7.31 -0.41 -10.97
N ASP A 158 -6.98 0.83 -11.36
CA ASP A 158 -7.70 2.03 -10.96
C ASP A 158 -9.14 2.02 -11.49
N LEU A 159 -9.30 1.63 -12.75
CA LEU A 159 -10.62 1.47 -13.34
C LEU A 159 -11.46 0.40 -12.63
N LEU A 160 -10.85 -0.73 -12.25
CA LEU A 160 -11.52 -1.76 -11.46
C LEU A 160 -11.96 -1.25 -10.11
N PHE A 161 -11.10 -0.51 -9.44
CA PHE A 161 -11.36 -0.05 -8.09
C PHE A 161 -12.45 1.02 -8.03
N TYR A 162 -12.34 2.05 -8.89
CA TYR A 162 -13.23 3.22 -8.82
C TYR A 162 -14.52 3.08 -9.59
N PHE A 163 -14.55 2.22 -10.62
CA PHE A 163 -15.62 2.23 -11.59
C PHE A 163 -16.29 0.87 -11.81
N THR A 164 -16.00 -0.14 -10.98
CA THR A 164 -16.76 -1.40 -11.00
C THR A 164 -17.69 -1.47 -9.78
N SER A 165 -18.96 -1.68 -10.01
CA SER A 165 -19.92 -1.91 -8.93
C SER A 165 -19.83 -3.36 -8.43
N GLY A 166 -19.63 -3.55 -7.14
CA GLY A 166 -19.66 -4.87 -6.48
C GLY A 166 -21.06 -5.45 -6.29
N GLU A 167 -22.07 -4.98 -7.01
CA GLU A 167 -23.42 -5.50 -6.91
C GLU A 167 -23.53 -6.89 -7.53
N LYS A 168 -24.04 -7.83 -6.73
CA LYS A 168 -24.63 -9.08 -7.23
C LYS A 168 -25.65 -8.71 -8.29
N VAL A 169 -25.40 -9.16 -9.51
CA VAL A 169 -26.32 -9.05 -10.65
C VAL A 169 -27.67 -9.64 -10.24
N GLU A 170 -28.66 -8.80 -9.98
CA GLU A 170 -30.02 -9.24 -9.76
C GLU A 170 -30.62 -9.93 -10.99
N GLN A 171 -31.55 -10.84 -10.75
CA GLN A 171 -32.15 -11.84 -11.64
C GLN A 171 -32.90 -11.29 -12.89
N GLY A 172 -32.39 -10.30 -13.58
CA GLY A 172 -32.88 -9.85 -14.88
C GLY A 172 -31.81 -9.85 -15.98
N ARG A 173 -30.53 -10.09 -15.62
CA ARG A 173 -29.36 -9.99 -16.49
C ARG A 173 -28.83 -11.35 -17.03
N GLY A 174 -29.59 -12.40 -17.00
CA GLY A 174 -29.21 -13.73 -17.53
C GLY A 174 -28.80 -13.77 -19.01
N GLY A 175 -29.10 -12.74 -19.77
CA GLY A 175 -28.65 -12.56 -21.13
C GLY A 175 -27.15 -12.24 -21.23
N ARG A 176 -26.68 -11.23 -20.49
CA ARG A 176 -25.30 -10.71 -20.56
C ARG A 176 -24.25 -11.73 -20.07
N GLU A 177 -24.52 -12.41 -18.96
CA GLU A 177 -23.63 -13.48 -18.46
C GLU A 177 -23.51 -14.63 -19.45
N ARG A 178 -24.60 -14.96 -20.13
CA ARG A 178 -24.61 -16.02 -21.19
C ARG A 178 -23.82 -15.59 -22.42
N ILE A 179 -23.91 -14.31 -22.81
CA ILE A 179 -23.12 -13.73 -23.91
C ILE A 179 -21.65 -13.81 -23.59
N GLN A 180 -21.26 -13.41 -22.36
CA GLN A 180 -19.89 -13.45 -21.93
C GLN A 180 -19.34 -14.89 -21.92
N ARG A 181 -20.07 -15.84 -21.33
CA ARG A 181 -19.67 -17.26 -21.35
C ARG A 181 -19.58 -17.81 -22.78
N ALA A 182 -20.47 -17.38 -23.68
CA ALA A 182 -20.42 -17.74 -25.10
C ALA A 182 -19.14 -17.24 -25.78
N SER A 183 -18.81 -15.98 -25.53
CA SER A 183 -17.60 -15.36 -26.07
C SER A 183 -16.33 -16.00 -25.52
N ASP A 184 -16.26 -16.20 -24.19
CA ASP A 184 -15.10 -16.80 -23.52
C ASP A 184 -14.86 -18.23 -24.03
N TYR A 185 -15.91 -19.01 -24.20
CA TYR A 185 -15.84 -20.34 -24.79
C TYR A 185 -15.31 -20.31 -26.24
N ILE A 186 -15.81 -19.40 -27.07
CA ILE A 186 -15.35 -19.25 -28.45
C ILE A 186 -13.89 -18.83 -28.52
N LEU A 187 -13.48 -17.87 -27.70
CA LEU A 187 -12.08 -17.40 -27.64
C LEU A 187 -11.12 -18.52 -27.23
N GLN A 188 -11.49 -19.34 -26.26
CA GLN A 188 -10.66 -20.45 -25.76
C GLN A 188 -10.57 -21.60 -26.79
N HIS A 189 -11.62 -21.85 -27.54
CA HIS A 189 -11.72 -23.00 -28.46
C HIS A 189 -11.69 -22.63 -29.95
N CYS A 190 -11.52 -21.35 -30.32
CA CYS A 190 -11.59 -20.90 -31.72
C CYS A 190 -10.57 -21.58 -32.65
N ARG A 191 -9.46 -22.06 -32.09
CA ARG A 191 -8.40 -22.78 -32.84
C ARG A 191 -8.75 -24.23 -33.14
N GLU A 192 -9.76 -24.76 -32.47
CA GLU A 192 -10.25 -26.11 -32.63
C GLU A 192 -11.50 -26.12 -33.52
N GLU A 193 -11.99 -27.31 -33.86
CA GLU A 193 -13.27 -27.44 -34.54
C GLU A 193 -14.39 -27.20 -33.52
N ILE A 194 -15.04 -26.03 -33.60
CA ILE A 194 -16.09 -25.61 -32.68
C ILE A 194 -17.42 -25.51 -33.43
N THR A 195 -18.45 -26.12 -32.86
CA THR A 195 -19.82 -26.11 -33.43
C THR A 195 -20.77 -25.33 -32.54
N LEU A 196 -21.94 -24.95 -33.14
CA LEU A 196 -23.00 -24.32 -32.36
C LEU A 196 -23.58 -25.28 -31.29
N GLU A 197 -23.41 -26.59 -31.47
CA GLU A 197 -23.84 -27.64 -30.54
C GLU A 197 -22.96 -27.68 -29.32
N ASP A 198 -21.62 -27.60 -29.51
CA ASP A 198 -20.65 -27.52 -28.41
C ASP A 198 -20.89 -26.29 -27.54
N LEU A 199 -21.18 -25.13 -28.17
CA LEU A 199 -21.54 -23.92 -27.45
C LEU A 199 -22.86 -24.06 -26.67
N ALA A 200 -23.84 -24.73 -27.29
CA ALA A 200 -25.16 -24.98 -26.68
C ALA A 200 -25.00 -25.84 -25.41
N ASP A 201 -24.23 -26.92 -25.51
CA ASP A 201 -23.94 -27.84 -24.40
C ASP A 201 -23.17 -27.13 -23.28
N HIS A 202 -22.15 -26.31 -23.62
CA HIS A 202 -21.40 -25.54 -22.66
C HIS A 202 -22.26 -24.52 -21.87
N LEU A 203 -23.23 -23.91 -22.56
CA LEU A 203 -24.12 -22.92 -21.95
C LEU A 203 -25.38 -23.54 -21.31
N TYR A 204 -25.56 -24.84 -21.39
CA TYR A 204 -26.78 -25.54 -20.98
C TYR A 204 -28.05 -24.99 -21.64
N LEU A 205 -27.96 -24.67 -22.93
CA LEU A 205 -29.04 -24.09 -23.72
C LEU A 205 -29.34 -24.93 -24.97
N SER A 206 -30.53 -24.78 -25.53
CA SER A 206 -30.85 -25.46 -26.80
C SER A 206 -30.15 -24.78 -27.98
N ARG A 207 -29.67 -25.56 -28.95
CA ARG A 207 -29.08 -25.08 -30.19
C ARG A 207 -30.00 -24.08 -30.92
N ALA A 208 -31.33 -24.33 -30.92
CA ALA A 208 -32.30 -23.44 -31.54
C ALA A 208 -32.43 -22.08 -30.86
N TYR A 209 -32.21 -22.04 -29.54
CA TYR A 209 -32.17 -20.78 -28.76
C TYR A 209 -30.91 -19.98 -29.11
N ILE A 210 -29.73 -20.59 -29.05
CA ILE A 210 -28.48 -19.90 -29.38
C ILE A 210 -28.48 -19.42 -30.83
N SER A 211 -28.90 -20.23 -31.77
CA SER A 211 -28.99 -19.86 -33.20
C SER A 211 -29.82 -18.60 -33.45
N ARG A 212 -30.87 -18.37 -32.67
CA ARG A 212 -31.72 -17.18 -32.76
C ARG A 212 -31.20 -16.00 -31.97
N SER A 213 -30.69 -16.25 -30.76
CA SER A 213 -30.23 -15.16 -29.86
C SER A 213 -28.82 -14.67 -30.18
N PHE A 214 -27.95 -15.51 -30.75
CA PHE A 214 -26.57 -15.15 -31.06
C PHE A 214 -26.47 -13.94 -32.00
N PRO A 215 -27.17 -13.86 -33.15
CA PRO A 215 -27.15 -12.66 -33.99
C PRO A 215 -27.74 -11.42 -33.32
N GLN A 216 -28.68 -11.59 -32.39
CA GLN A 216 -29.28 -10.47 -31.66
C GLN A 216 -28.26 -9.84 -30.66
N TYR A 217 -27.35 -10.65 -30.13
CA TYR A 217 -26.38 -10.21 -29.15
C TYR A 217 -25.02 -9.82 -29.74
N PHE A 218 -24.58 -10.52 -30.79
CA PHE A 218 -23.28 -10.33 -31.44
C PHE A 218 -23.35 -9.60 -32.79
N GLY A 219 -24.55 -9.26 -33.28
CA GLY A 219 -24.76 -8.61 -34.59
C GLY A 219 -24.46 -9.49 -35.81
N VAL A 220 -23.81 -10.65 -35.58
CA VAL A 220 -23.38 -11.58 -36.62
C VAL A 220 -23.73 -13.02 -36.24
N SER A 221 -23.75 -13.92 -37.22
CA SER A 221 -23.97 -15.35 -36.93
C SER A 221 -22.77 -15.95 -36.15
N PHE A 222 -23.03 -17.05 -35.39
CA PHE A 222 -21.98 -17.79 -34.68
C PHE A 222 -20.77 -18.12 -35.58
N ARG A 223 -21.06 -18.58 -36.80
CA ARG A 223 -20.01 -18.96 -37.76
C ARG A 223 -19.19 -17.77 -38.25
N GLU A 224 -19.83 -16.64 -38.41
CA GLU A 224 -19.16 -15.38 -38.77
C GLU A 224 -18.30 -14.85 -37.61
N TYR A 225 -18.81 -14.88 -36.40
CA TYR A 225 -18.09 -14.48 -35.20
C TYR A 225 -16.82 -15.32 -35.00
N VAL A 226 -16.93 -16.65 -35.04
CA VAL A 226 -15.76 -17.56 -34.95
C VAL A 226 -14.76 -17.27 -36.08
N THR A 227 -15.25 -16.98 -37.30
CA THR A 227 -14.35 -16.65 -38.42
C THR A 227 -13.60 -15.31 -38.19
N GLN A 228 -14.27 -14.31 -37.63
CA GLN A 228 -13.63 -13.01 -37.31
C GLN A 228 -12.59 -13.16 -36.19
N VAL A 229 -12.88 -13.93 -35.13
CA VAL A 229 -11.92 -14.23 -34.06
C VAL A 229 -10.68 -14.95 -34.62
N ARG A 230 -10.87 -16.01 -35.43
CA ARG A 230 -9.77 -16.72 -36.10
C ARG A 230 -8.93 -15.78 -36.98
N LEU A 231 -9.61 -14.87 -37.70
CA LEU A 231 -8.95 -13.91 -38.56
C LEU A 231 -8.11 -12.91 -37.75
N ALA A 232 -8.56 -12.45 -36.60
CA ALA A 232 -7.82 -11.56 -35.73
C ALA A 232 -6.53 -12.23 -35.22
N HIS A 233 -6.58 -13.48 -34.82
CA HIS A 233 -5.41 -14.26 -34.39
C HIS A 233 -4.46 -14.51 -35.57
N ALA A 234 -4.96 -14.84 -36.74
CA ALA A 234 -4.16 -15.04 -37.96
C ALA A 234 -3.39 -13.77 -38.34
N VAL A 235 -3.99 -12.58 -38.19
CA VAL A 235 -3.32 -11.29 -38.41
C VAL A 235 -2.16 -11.07 -37.44
N GLN A 236 -2.35 -11.41 -36.17
CA GLN A 236 -1.27 -11.32 -35.18
C GLN A 236 -0.10 -12.25 -35.52
N GLU A 237 -0.38 -13.46 -35.98
CA GLU A 237 0.64 -14.45 -36.34
C GLU A 237 1.37 -14.15 -37.67
N MET A 238 0.88 -13.18 -38.48
CA MET A 238 1.55 -12.76 -39.71
C MET A 238 2.97 -12.21 -39.50
N HIS A 239 3.31 -11.77 -38.30
CA HIS A 239 4.64 -11.29 -37.93
C HIS A 239 5.65 -12.42 -37.61
N SER A 240 5.20 -13.64 -37.40
CA SER A 240 6.03 -14.76 -36.89
C SER A 240 6.95 -15.39 -37.93
N GLY A 241 6.85 -15.00 -39.22
CA GLY A 241 7.58 -15.64 -40.30
C GLY A 241 7.00 -16.97 -40.76
N ALA A 242 5.91 -17.48 -40.14
CA ALA A 242 5.21 -18.71 -40.52
C ALA A 242 4.59 -18.60 -41.91
N THR A 243 4.45 -19.72 -42.62
CA THR A 243 3.76 -19.75 -43.90
C THR A 243 2.26 -19.50 -43.75
N LEU A 244 1.58 -19.01 -44.80
CA LEU A 244 0.14 -18.78 -44.77
C LEU A 244 -0.66 -20.04 -44.49
N THR A 245 -0.15 -21.17 -44.91
CA THR A 245 -0.74 -22.49 -44.68
C THR A 245 -0.64 -22.83 -43.19
N GLU A 246 0.52 -22.64 -42.55
CA GLU A 246 0.71 -22.87 -41.12
C GLU A 246 -0.19 -21.94 -40.30
N ILE A 247 -0.23 -20.65 -40.62
CA ILE A 247 -1.09 -19.67 -39.96
C ILE A 247 -2.55 -20.05 -40.05
N ALA A 248 -3.00 -20.52 -41.23
CA ALA A 248 -4.39 -20.97 -41.39
C ALA A 248 -4.71 -22.14 -40.44
N TYR A 249 -3.86 -23.17 -40.38
CA TYR A 249 -4.07 -24.31 -39.48
C TYR A 249 -3.97 -23.97 -38.02
N HIS A 250 -2.96 -23.18 -37.60
CA HIS A 250 -2.80 -22.76 -36.21
C HIS A 250 -4.00 -21.96 -35.69
N ASN A 251 -4.67 -21.26 -36.58
CA ASN A 251 -5.82 -20.43 -36.18
C ASN A 251 -7.17 -21.08 -36.49
N GLY A 252 -7.19 -22.37 -36.65
CA GLY A 252 -8.44 -23.17 -36.76
C GLY A 252 -9.18 -23.03 -38.10
N PHE A 253 -8.54 -22.51 -39.16
CA PHE A 253 -9.15 -22.55 -40.51
C PHE A 253 -9.00 -23.94 -41.13
N VAL A 254 -10.04 -24.41 -41.78
CA VAL A 254 -10.06 -25.75 -42.43
C VAL A 254 -8.94 -25.86 -43.46
N ASN A 255 -8.58 -24.79 -44.15
CA ASN A 255 -7.47 -24.69 -45.10
C ASN A 255 -7.13 -23.22 -45.38
N GLU A 256 -6.00 -23.01 -46.04
CA GLU A 256 -5.53 -21.70 -46.47
C GLU A 256 -6.56 -20.93 -47.32
N THR A 257 -7.28 -21.65 -48.22
CA THR A 257 -8.32 -21.03 -49.09
C THR A 257 -9.45 -20.43 -48.25
N ALA A 258 -9.84 -21.08 -47.16
CA ALA A 258 -10.87 -20.56 -46.24
C ALA A 258 -10.40 -19.28 -45.56
N MET A 259 -9.14 -19.21 -45.10
CA MET A 259 -8.52 -18.01 -44.54
C MET A 259 -8.45 -16.89 -45.58
N ILE A 260 -8.01 -17.17 -46.83
CA ILE A 260 -7.94 -16.16 -47.90
C ILE A 260 -9.33 -15.54 -48.18
N ARG A 261 -10.37 -16.41 -48.23
CA ARG A 261 -11.75 -15.91 -48.41
C ARG A 261 -12.21 -15.01 -47.25
N ALA A 262 -11.88 -15.39 -46.01
CA ALA A 262 -12.17 -14.58 -44.83
C ALA A 262 -11.45 -13.23 -44.90
N PHE A 263 -10.14 -13.21 -45.22
CA PHE A 263 -9.39 -11.99 -45.41
C PHE A 263 -9.98 -11.06 -46.45
N ARG A 264 -10.33 -11.60 -47.61
CA ARG A 264 -10.97 -10.76 -48.66
C ARG A 264 -12.35 -10.23 -48.24
N LYS A 265 -13.14 -11.06 -47.53
CA LYS A 265 -14.46 -10.63 -47.04
C LYS A 265 -14.39 -9.53 -45.99
N TYR A 266 -13.50 -9.66 -45.02
CA TYR A 266 -13.44 -8.79 -43.83
C TYR A 266 -12.32 -7.73 -43.85
N ARG A 267 -11.29 -7.89 -44.69
CA ARG A 267 -10.14 -6.97 -44.81
C ARG A 267 -9.96 -6.38 -46.22
N GLY A 268 -10.80 -6.77 -47.17
CA GLY A 268 -10.74 -6.23 -48.52
C GLY A 268 -9.52 -6.67 -49.37
N MET A 269 -8.61 -7.45 -48.83
CA MET A 269 -7.35 -7.86 -49.47
C MET A 269 -6.99 -9.30 -49.13
N THR A 270 -5.99 -9.85 -49.80
CA THR A 270 -5.48 -11.21 -49.46
C THR A 270 -4.46 -11.15 -48.33
N PRO A 271 -4.22 -12.27 -47.58
CA PRO A 271 -3.20 -12.37 -46.56
C PRO A 271 -1.79 -12.02 -47.08
N SER A 272 -1.50 -12.42 -48.33
CA SER A 272 -0.21 -12.12 -48.98
C SER A 272 -0.04 -10.62 -49.29
N GLU A 273 -1.11 -9.97 -49.72
CA GLU A 273 -1.12 -8.51 -49.96
C GLU A 273 -0.99 -7.78 -48.64
N TYR A 274 -1.69 -8.21 -47.61
CA TYR A 274 -1.58 -7.66 -46.26
C TYR A 274 -0.14 -7.76 -45.70
N ARG A 275 0.50 -8.93 -45.78
CA ARG A 275 1.89 -9.14 -45.38
C ARG A 275 2.85 -8.25 -46.19
N LYS A 276 2.70 -8.17 -47.50
CA LYS A 276 3.49 -7.26 -48.36
C LYS A 276 3.31 -5.80 -48.02
N GLN A 277 2.10 -5.38 -47.70
CA GLN A 277 1.80 -4.02 -47.29
C GLN A 277 2.46 -3.70 -45.95
N MET A 278 2.48 -4.63 -45.00
CA MET A 278 3.21 -4.51 -43.74
C MET A 278 4.73 -4.38 -43.98
N GLU A 279 5.31 -5.28 -44.78
CA GLU A 279 6.75 -5.22 -45.14
C GLU A 279 7.12 -3.93 -45.89
N TYR A 280 6.25 -3.46 -46.76
CA TYR A 280 6.45 -2.20 -47.50
C TYR A 280 6.35 -1.00 -46.57
N THR A 281 5.48 -1.01 -45.62
CA THR A 281 5.34 0.05 -44.61
C THR A 281 6.57 0.13 -43.72
N VAL A 282 7.13 -1.02 -43.31
CA VAL A 282 8.39 -1.11 -42.54
C VAL A 282 9.56 -0.56 -43.36
N LYS A 283 9.72 -0.95 -44.64
CA LYS A 283 10.81 -0.46 -45.51
C LYS A 283 10.68 1.01 -45.90
N GLN A 284 9.49 1.56 -46.05
CA GLN A 284 9.28 2.99 -46.27
C GLN A 284 9.61 3.83 -45.00
N ARG A 285 9.33 3.30 -43.82
CA ARG A 285 9.71 3.92 -42.53
C ARG A 285 11.22 4.05 -42.37
N GLU A 286 11.98 3.06 -42.81
CA GLU A 286 13.46 3.14 -42.84
C GLU A 286 14.02 4.18 -43.80
N LYS A 287 13.31 4.46 -44.90
CA LYS A 287 13.72 5.48 -45.89
C LYS A 287 13.30 6.92 -45.54
N LYS A 288 12.19 7.14 -44.82
CA LYS A 288 11.67 8.45 -44.45
C LYS A 288 12.23 9.06 -43.16
N GLY A 289 13.22 8.44 -42.55
CA GLY A 289 13.92 8.98 -41.36
C GLY A 289 14.73 10.25 -41.62
N LYS A 290 14.57 10.92 -42.76
CA LYS A 290 15.40 12.11 -43.18
C LYS A 290 14.62 13.35 -43.58
N GLU A 291 13.31 13.44 -43.48
CA GLU A 291 12.59 14.65 -43.78
C GLU A 291 11.87 15.22 -42.57
N ARG A 292 12.46 16.23 -41.97
CA ARG A 292 11.94 17.13 -40.94
C ARG A 292 11.02 18.15 -41.63
N GLU A 293 9.71 17.94 -41.59
CA GLU A 293 8.74 19.03 -41.85
C GLU A 293 7.30 18.62 -41.44
N GLU A 294 7.07 18.29 -40.16
CA GLU A 294 5.71 18.11 -39.61
C GLU A 294 5.68 18.41 -38.10
N ALA A 295 6.51 19.32 -37.63
CA ALA A 295 6.68 19.60 -36.19
C ALA A 295 5.55 20.44 -35.56
N ALA A 296 4.66 21.07 -36.32
CA ALA A 296 3.65 21.98 -35.77
C ALA A 296 2.42 21.28 -35.19
N GLY A 297 1.99 20.13 -35.76
CA GLY A 297 0.82 19.39 -35.27
C GLY A 297 1.09 18.56 -34.01
N ASP A 298 2.33 18.13 -33.85
CA ASP A 298 2.75 17.28 -32.72
C ASP A 298 2.97 18.10 -31.43
N HIS A 299 3.36 19.38 -31.58
CA HIS A 299 3.55 20.29 -30.44
C HIS A 299 2.23 20.58 -29.71
N ASP A 300 1.13 20.77 -30.43
CA ASP A 300 -0.19 21.05 -29.89
C ASP A 300 -0.76 19.86 -29.08
N ILE A 301 -0.49 18.63 -29.55
CA ILE A 301 -0.89 17.40 -28.84
C ILE A 301 -0.11 17.27 -27.54
N PHE A 302 1.20 17.50 -27.61
CA PHE A 302 2.08 17.45 -26.48
C PHE A 302 1.70 18.46 -25.38
N GLN A 303 1.39 19.71 -25.77
CA GLN A 303 0.91 20.75 -24.84
C GLN A 303 -0.42 20.37 -24.19
N SER A 304 -1.36 19.81 -24.95
CA SER A 304 -2.65 19.37 -24.42
C SER A 304 -2.49 18.19 -23.45
N LEU A 305 -1.55 17.27 -23.71
CA LEU A 305 -1.22 16.16 -22.79
C LEU A 305 -0.58 16.66 -21.49
N LEU A 306 0.31 17.67 -21.57
CA LEU A 306 0.96 18.26 -20.40
C LEU A 306 -0.07 18.91 -19.46
N GLN A 307 -1.11 19.57 -20.00
CA GLN A 307 -2.17 20.15 -19.19
C GLN A 307 -2.85 19.14 -18.27
N TYR A 308 -3.11 17.93 -18.77
CA TYR A 308 -3.75 16.86 -17.97
C TYR A 308 -2.77 16.02 -17.16
N ALA A 309 -1.53 15.92 -17.60
CA ALA A 309 -0.49 15.22 -16.85
C ALA A 309 -0.08 15.96 -15.56
N ALA A 310 -0.59 17.18 -15.35
CA ALA A 310 -0.17 18.11 -14.30
C ALA A 310 1.36 18.32 -14.29
N VAL A 311 1.96 18.31 -15.49
CA VAL A 311 3.39 18.53 -15.68
C VAL A 311 3.50 19.73 -16.61
N THR A 312 3.82 20.90 -16.06
CA THR A 312 4.24 22.03 -16.89
C THR A 312 5.68 21.79 -17.37
N GLU A 313 6.09 22.37 -18.52
CA GLU A 313 7.49 22.29 -18.98
C GLU A 313 8.49 22.75 -17.90
N GLN A 314 8.07 23.65 -17.00
CA GLN A 314 8.84 24.09 -15.85
C GLN A 314 8.95 23.06 -14.74
N GLU A 315 7.99 22.16 -14.58
CA GLU A 315 8.03 21.07 -13.58
C GLU A 315 8.92 19.89 -14.00
N ILE A 316 9.23 19.75 -15.28
CA ILE A 316 10.20 18.74 -15.77
C ILE A 316 11.63 19.17 -15.44
N GLU A 317 11.90 20.46 -15.29
CA GLU A 317 13.22 21.03 -14.94
C GLU A 317 13.34 21.53 -13.51
N THR A 318 12.24 21.77 -12.80
CA THR A 318 12.26 22.15 -11.38
C THR A 318 11.62 21.06 -10.54
N ILE A 319 12.43 20.13 -10.06
CA ILE A 319 12.14 19.46 -8.81
C ILE A 319 11.96 20.60 -7.80
N ASN A 320 10.74 20.80 -7.27
CA ASN A 320 10.51 21.83 -6.26
C ASN A 320 11.51 21.61 -5.14
N GLU A 321 12.40 22.55 -4.94
CA GLU A 321 13.40 22.52 -3.88
C GLU A 321 13.04 23.58 -2.84
N SER A 322 12.82 23.13 -1.60
CA SER A 322 12.56 24.03 -0.49
C SER A 322 13.80 24.15 0.39
N ALA A 323 14.12 25.38 0.80
CA ALA A 323 15.25 25.65 1.69
C ALA A 323 14.78 25.84 3.13
N VAL A 324 15.32 25.07 4.06
CA VAL A 324 15.06 25.15 5.49
C VAL A 324 16.30 25.68 6.20
N SER A 325 16.26 26.92 6.67
CA SER A 325 17.38 27.53 7.41
C SER A 325 17.10 27.51 8.91
N VAL A 326 18.02 26.92 9.69
CA VAL A 326 17.88 26.73 11.13
C VAL A 326 19.11 27.29 11.82
N THR A 327 18.93 28.17 12.82
CA THR A 327 19.99 28.54 13.75
C THR A 327 19.69 27.97 15.12
N ALA A 328 20.67 27.30 15.73
CA ALA A 328 20.53 26.60 17.01
C ALA A 328 21.73 26.86 17.91
N ALA A 329 21.49 27.47 19.08
CA ALA A 329 22.51 27.66 20.07
C ALA A 329 22.68 26.41 20.93
N VAL A 330 23.85 25.78 20.90
CA VAL A 330 24.12 24.53 21.66
C VAL A 330 24.54 24.78 23.11
N ASN A 331 25.00 25.95 23.42
CA ASN A 331 25.39 26.34 24.76
C ASN A 331 24.21 26.67 25.69
N GLY A 332 24.49 26.81 27.00
CA GLY A 332 23.51 27.12 28.03
C GLY A 332 22.66 25.90 28.47
N ARG A 333 21.78 26.16 29.44
CA ARG A 333 20.93 25.10 30.01
C ARG A 333 19.84 24.67 29.04
N LYS A 334 19.82 23.42 28.68
CA LYS A 334 18.84 22.82 27.78
C LYS A 334 17.94 21.79 28.51
N PRO A 335 16.67 21.65 28.11
CA PRO A 335 15.82 20.60 28.66
C PRO A 335 16.38 19.20 28.34
N ARG A 336 16.05 18.22 29.16
CA ARG A 336 16.40 16.83 28.88
C ARG A 336 15.53 16.32 27.72
N VAL A 337 16.12 15.51 26.89
CA VAL A 337 15.38 14.65 25.94
C VAL A 337 14.65 13.59 26.76
N ALA A 338 13.35 13.43 26.58
CA ALA A 338 12.57 12.48 27.36
C ALA A 338 12.92 11.03 26.98
N GLY A 339 13.30 10.80 25.73
CA GLY A 339 13.69 9.48 25.26
C GLY A 339 12.55 8.45 25.31
N HIS A 340 11.31 8.91 25.15
CA HIS A 340 10.10 8.10 25.29
C HIS A 340 10.09 6.85 24.38
N TRP A 341 10.77 6.90 23.24
CA TRP A 341 10.89 5.78 22.30
C TRP A 341 11.80 4.65 22.80
N LYS A 342 12.68 4.91 23.76
CA LYS A 342 13.54 3.90 24.44
C LYS A 342 12.81 3.14 25.54
N ARG A 343 11.63 3.59 25.94
CA ARG A 343 10.95 3.01 27.09
C ARG A 343 10.42 1.63 26.82
N VAL A 344 9.80 1.42 25.67
CA VAL A 344 9.15 0.16 25.32
C VAL A 344 9.51 -0.26 23.91
N ILE A 345 9.96 -1.51 23.74
CA ILE A 345 10.01 -2.19 22.44
C ILE A 345 8.88 -3.22 22.38
N ASN A 346 8.18 -3.28 21.28
CA ASN A 346 7.05 -4.17 21.09
C ASN A 346 7.48 -5.44 20.33
N ALA A 347 7.58 -6.56 21.04
CA ALA A 347 7.93 -7.85 20.46
C ALA A 347 6.75 -8.53 19.73
N GLY A 348 5.53 -8.01 19.88
CA GLY A 348 4.32 -8.59 19.33
C GLY A 348 3.77 -9.73 20.20
N TYR A 349 3.40 -10.86 19.58
CA TYR A 349 2.85 -12.00 20.31
C TYR A 349 3.90 -12.76 21.12
N ALA A 350 3.52 -13.18 22.31
CA ALA A 350 4.39 -13.95 23.21
C ALA A 350 4.93 -15.23 22.56
N ALA A 351 4.09 -15.94 21.80
CA ALA A 351 4.49 -17.13 21.04
C ALA A 351 5.59 -16.86 20.02
N SER A 352 5.65 -15.65 19.43
CA SER A 352 6.72 -15.27 18.49
C SER A 352 8.07 -15.14 19.17
N VAL A 353 8.10 -14.78 20.45
CA VAL A 353 9.34 -14.65 21.25
C VAL A 353 9.95 -16.01 21.59
N LEU A 354 9.22 -17.12 21.44
CA LEU A 354 9.79 -18.47 21.55
C LEU A 354 10.71 -18.81 20.35
N ASN A 355 10.69 -18.01 19.28
CA ASN A 355 11.55 -18.19 18.13
C ASN A 355 12.93 -17.57 18.37
N ARG A 356 14.00 -18.36 18.17
CA ARG A 356 15.39 -17.93 18.42
C ARG A 356 15.80 -16.70 17.58
N GLU A 357 15.36 -16.60 16.31
CA GLU A 357 15.71 -15.44 15.47
C GLU A 357 15.11 -14.15 16.05
N VAL A 358 13.86 -14.20 16.55
CA VAL A 358 13.20 -13.06 17.21
C VAL A 358 13.91 -12.69 18.52
N GLN A 359 14.39 -13.69 19.27
CA GLN A 359 15.17 -13.46 20.48
C GLN A 359 16.49 -12.75 20.15
N ASP A 360 17.23 -13.22 19.16
CA ASP A 360 18.51 -12.63 18.74
C ASP A 360 18.32 -11.15 18.30
N GLU A 361 17.25 -10.85 17.53
CA GLU A 361 16.89 -9.49 17.11
C GLU A 361 16.53 -8.59 18.30
N LEU A 362 15.72 -9.08 19.23
CA LEU A 362 15.34 -8.35 20.44
C LEU A 362 16.55 -8.08 21.34
N GLU A 363 17.39 -9.10 21.60
CA GLU A 363 18.59 -8.98 22.39
C GLU A 363 19.52 -7.92 21.80
N GLN A 364 19.74 -7.97 20.48
CA GLN A 364 20.55 -6.98 19.76
C GLN A 364 20.00 -5.56 19.95
N LEU A 365 18.70 -5.34 19.72
CA LEU A 365 18.09 -4.02 19.84
C LEU A 365 18.09 -3.52 21.29
N VAL A 366 17.87 -4.36 22.28
CA VAL A 366 17.94 -3.98 23.69
C VAL A 366 19.36 -3.56 24.08
N GLN A 367 20.38 -4.32 23.65
CA GLN A 367 21.78 -4.00 23.90
C GLN A 367 22.23 -2.72 23.18
N GLU A 368 21.86 -2.53 21.92
CA GLU A 368 22.25 -1.37 21.12
C GLU A 368 21.55 -0.08 21.57
N LEU A 369 20.27 -0.15 21.95
CA LEU A 369 19.40 1.03 22.14
C LEU A 369 19.01 1.28 23.60
N GLY A 370 19.20 0.29 24.48
CA GLY A 370 18.94 0.42 25.94
C GLY A 370 17.44 0.48 26.27
N TYR A 371 16.61 -0.34 25.62
CA TYR A 371 15.19 -0.43 25.96
C TYR A 371 14.96 -0.89 27.40
N GLU A 372 14.02 -0.22 28.09
CA GLU A 372 13.69 -0.54 29.50
C GLU A 372 12.70 -1.68 29.62
N LEU A 373 11.74 -1.76 28.71
CA LEU A 373 10.63 -2.70 28.71
C LEU A 373 10.53 -3.44 27.37
N ILE A 374 10.27 -4.73 27.42
CA ILE A 374 9.83 -5.52 26.28
C ILE A 374 8.34 -5.82 26.46
N ARG A 375 7.50 -5.31 25.57
CA ARG A 375 6.07 -5.63 25.53
C ARG A 375 5.83 -6.91 24.73
N VAL A 376 5.08 -7.81 25.33
CA VAL A 376 4.53 -9.00 24.70
C VAL A 376 3.04 -9.07 24.93
N LYS A 377 2.27 -9.43 23.87
CA LYS A 377 0.82 -9.63 23.97
C LYS A 377 0.44 -11.09 23.84
N GLY A 378 -0.69 -11.46 24.44
CA GLY A 378 -1.25 -12.80 24.30
C GLY A 378 -0.49 -13.87 25.06
N ILE A 379 -0.04 -13.58 26.28
CA ILE A 379 0.64 -14.59 27.12
C ILE A 379 -0.29 -15.74 27.53
N LEU A 380 -1.60 -15.53 27.42
CA LEU A 380 -2.62 -16.55 27.70
C LEU A 380 -3.24 -17.14 26.43
N ASP A 381 -2.77 -16.75 25.25
CA ASP A 381 -3.25 -17.29 23.98
C ASP A 381 -3.08 -18.83 23.92
N ASP A 382 -3.90 -19.47 23.12
CA ASP A 382 -3.85 -20.94 22.99
C ASP A 382 -2.48 -21.45 22.48
N ASP A 383 -1.77 -20.63 21.69
CA ASP A 383 -0.40 -20.92 21.21
C ASP A 383 0.63 -21.01 22.35
N MET A 384 0.34 -20.42 23.51
CA MET A 384 1.16 -20.49 24.71
C MET A 384 0.87 -21.75 25.55
N CYS A 385 -0.10 -22.58 25.13
CA CYS A 385 -0.45 -23.84 25.74
C CYS A 385 -0.72 -23.78 27.26
N VAL A 386 -1.27 -22.66 27.73
CA VAL A 386 -1.45 -22.37 29.15
C VAL A 386 -2.49 -23.26 29.81
N LEU A 387 -3.54 -23.60 29.09
CA LEU A 387 -4.70 -24.32 29.56
C LEU A 387 -4.92 -25.62 28.81
N ARG A 388 -5.24 -26.68 29.57
CA ARG A 388 -5.75 -27.93 29.01
C ARG A 388 -6.73 -28.57 30.00
N ARG A 389 -7.64 -29.38 29.48
CA ARG A 389 -8.46 -30.23 30.33
C ARG A 389 -7.87 -31.65 30.38
N ASN A 390 -7.81 -32.21 31.57
CA ASN A 390 -7.44 -33.59 31.73
C ASN A 390 -8.61 -34.52 31.35
N MET A 391 -8.39 -35.85 31.42
CA MET A 391 -9.41 -36.84 31.05
C MET A 391 -10.67 -36.82 31.96
N TRP A 392 -10.60 -36.19 33.10
CA TRP A 392 -11.73 -36.01 34.04
C TRP A 392 -12.43 -34.66 33.86
N GLY A 393 -12.01 -33.83 32.87
CA GLY A 393 -12.59 -32.51 32.60
C GLY A 393 -12.04 -31.38 33.47
N GLU A 394 -11.08 -31.62 34.34
CA GLU A 394 -10.48 -30.62 35.23
C GLU A 394 -9.47 -29.75 34.45
N ILE A 395 -9.44 -28.47 34.75
CA ILE A 395 -8.49 -27.53 34.19
C ILE A 395 -7.11 -27.77 34.79
N GLN A 396 -6.11 -27.90 33.94
CA GLN A 396 -4.69 -27.94 34.28
C GLN A 396 -3.97 -26.77 33.67
N PHE A 397 -3.00 -26.21 34.39
CA PHE A 397 -2.16 -25.11 33.98
C PHE A 397 -0.77 -25.58 33.55
N CYS A 398 -0.20 -24.93 32.50
CA CYS A 398 1.16 -25.15 32.06
C CYS A 398 1.81 -23.79 31.83
N TRP A 399 2.84 -23.47 32.55
CA TRP A 399 3.50 -22.17 32.52
C TRP A 399 4.81 -22.16 31.75
N ASN A 400 5.24 -23.28 31.17
CA ASN A 400 6.57 -23.43 30.57
C ASN A 400 6.88 -22.37 29.53
N TYR A 401 5.97 -22.11 28.60
CA TYR A 401 6.21 -21.11 27.53
C TYR A 401 6.16 -19.69 28.08
N ILE A 402 5.32 -19.40 29.05
CA ILE A 402 5.33 -18.10 29.73
C ILE A 402 6.68 -17.89 30.42
N ASP A 403 7.16 -18.91 31.13
CA ASP A 403 8.46 -18.86 31.79
C ASP A 403 9.61 -18.63 30.81
N GLU A 404 9.63 -19.36 29.68
CA GLU A 404 10.65 -19.17 28.65
C GLU A 404 10.67 -17.73 28.10
N VAL A 405 9.50 -17.15 27.84
CA VAL A 405 9.37 -15.76 27.37
C VAL A 405 9.86 -14.77 28.43
N ILE A 406 9.43 -14.92 29.68
CA ILE A 406 9.82 -14.01 30.77
C ILE A 406 11.32 -14.16 31.09
N ASP A 407 11.84 -15.39 31.17
CA ASP A 407 13.25 -15.66 31.41
C ASP A 407 14.13 -15.04 30.32
N PHE A 408 13.70 -15.16 29.06
CA PHE A 408 14.38 -14.47 27.94
C PHE A 408 14.35 -12.95 28.12
N ILE A 409 13.19 -12.33 28.38
CA ILE A 409 13.09 -10.89 28.57
C ILE A 409 14.03 -10.43 29.70
N LEU A 410 14.03 -11.12 30.82
CA LEU A 410 14.90 -10.78 31.95
C LEU A 410 16.39 -10.97 31.63
N SER A 411 16.74 -11.94 30.80
CA SER A 411 18.13 -12.20 30.39
C SER A 411 18.71 -11.03 29.57
N THR A 412 17.88 -10.29 28.82
CA THR A 412 18.31 -9.09 28.06
C THR A 412 18.61 -7.89 28.96
N GLY A 413 18.21 -7.93 30.26
CA GLY A 413 18.26 -6.80 31.19
C GLY A 413 17.02 -5.90 31.17
N ALA A 414 16.13 -6.08 30.18
CA ALA A 414 14.84 -5.38 30.12
C ALA A 414 13.82 -6.00 31.09
N LYS A 415 12.68 -5.33 31.28
CA LYS A 415 11.59 -5.76 32.14
C LYS A 415 10.38 -6.10 31.28
N PRO A 416 9.54 -7.06 31.69
CA PRO A 416 8.31 -7.38 30.98
C PRO A 416 7.24 -6.28 31.06
N LEU A 417 6.59 -5.99 29.94
CA LEU A 417 5.23 -5.46 29.88
C LEU A 417 4.35 -6.59 29.33
N LEU A 418 3.59 -7.22 30.22
CA LEU A 418 2.82 -8.42 29.91
C LEU A 418 1.36 -8.06 29.63
N GLU A 419 0.93 -8.29 28.43
CA GLU A 419 -0.48 -8.22 28.06
C GLU A 419 -1.06 -9.63 28.06
N PHE A 420 -2.07 -9.85 28.90
CA PHE A 420 -2.65 -11.18 29.08
C PHE A 420 -3.33 -11.66 27.80
N GLY A 421 -3.85 -10.71 27.04
CA GLY A 421 -4.27 -10.95 25.66
C GLY A 421 -5.56 -11.66 25.54
N HIS A 422 -5.61 -12.47 24.54
CA HIS A 422 -6.84 -13.04 24.02
C HIS A 422 -7.42 -14.10 24.95
N MET A 423 -8.75 -14.30 24.83
CA MET A 423 -9.43 -15.31 25.62
C MET A 423 -9.04 -16.72 25.15
N PRO A 424 -8.49 -17.58 26.02
CA PRO A 424 -8.27 -18.99 25.69
C PRO A 424 -9.56 -19.66 25.23
N LEU A 425 -9.50 -20.47 24.19
CA LEU A 425 -10.68 -21.18 23.66
C LEU A 425 -11.46 -21.97 24.70
N LEU A 426 -10.76 -22.57 25.64
CA LEU A 426 -11.37 -23.36 26.71
C LEU A 426 -12.27 -22.51 27.63
N LEU A 427 -12.02 -21.22 27.73
CA LEU A 427 -12.78 -20.28 28.58
C LEU A 427 -13.70 -19.36 27.78
N ALA A 428 -13.57 -19.29 26.45
CA ALA A 428 -14.32 -18.40 25.61
C ALA A 428 -15.83 -18.64 25.65
N LYS A 429 -16.60 -17.54 25.66
CA LYS A 429 -18.08 -17.54 25.67
C LYS A 429 -18.66 -17.85 24.30
N THR A 430 -18.04 -17.38 23.23
CA THR A 430 -18.50 -17.54 21.84
C THR A 430 -17.72 -18.61 21.11
N ASP A 431 -18.43 -19.43 20.33
CA ASP A 431 -17.81 -20.43 19.45
C ASP A 431 -17.08 -19.73 18.30
N PRO A 432 -15.80 -19.99 18.17
CA PRO A 432 -14.92 -19.34 17.20
C PRO A 432 -15.13 -19.67 15.73
N GLY A 433 -16.10 -20.44 15.40
CA GLY A 433 -16.30 -21.16 14.13
C GLY A 433 -16.03 -20.47 12.80
N ARG A 434 -15.62 -19.20 12.72
CA ARG A 434 -15.46 -18.49 11.43
C ARG A 434 -14.33 -17.48 11.30
N THR A 435 -13.52 -17.23 12.32
CA THR A 435 -12.38 -16.30 12.22
C THR A 435 -11.07 -17.02 12.47
N MET A 436 -9.97 -16.52 11.95
CA MET A 436 -8.65 -17.17 12.03
C MET A 436 -8.03 -17.14 13.43
N ARG A 437 -8.47 -16.21 14.29
CA ARG A 437 -8.20 -16.17 15.73
C ARG A 437 -9.49 -15.89 16.49
N PRO A 438 -10.31 -16.86 16.63
CA PRO A 438 -11.71 -16.72 17.06
C PRO A 438 -11.91 -16.31 18.51
N ALA A 439 -10.94 -16.58 19.36
CA ALA A 439 -10.98 -16.23 20.77
C ALA A 439 -10.65 -14.77 21.06
N LEU A 440 -10.17 -14.00 20.04
CA LEU A 440 -9.70 -12.63 20.20
C LEU A 440 -10.71 -11.69 20.84
N SER A 441 -11.99 -11.84 20.50
CA SER A 441 -13.07 -10.91 20.90
C SER A 441 -14.03 -11.48 21.95
N SER A 442 -13.77 -12.65 22.50
CA SER A 442 -14.69 -13.30 23.43
C SER A 442 -14.41 -12.92 24.88
N SER A 443 -15.47 -12.58 25.63
CA SER A 443 -15.41 -12.56 27.07
C SER A 443 -15.34 -13.99 27.64
N PRO A 444 -14.95 -14.18 28.92
CA PRO A 444 -14.96 -15.48 29.52
C PRO A 444 -16.40 -16.00 29.67
N ARG A 445 -16.61 -17.27 29.41
CA ARG A 445 -17.89 -17.93 29.63
C ARG A 445 -18.28 -17.96 31.12
N ASP A 446 -17.28 -18.16 31.98
CA ASP A 446 -17.41 -18.10 33.43
C ASP A 446 -16.30 -17.24 34.03
N LEU A 447 -16.70 -16.14 34.67
CA LEU A 447 -15.77 -15.21 35.30
C LEU A 447 -15.00 -15.85 36.47
N ALA A 448 -15.57 -16.88 37.14
CA ALA A 448 -14.89 -17.60 38.23
C ALA A 448 -13.73 -18.46 37.69
N GLU A 449 -13.93 -19.15 36.54
CA GLU A 449 -12.83 -19.86 35.87
C GLU A 449 -11.71 -18.90 35.40
N TRP A 450 -12.09 -17.70 34.89
CA TRP A 450 -11.13 -16.68 34.55
C TRP A 450 -10.33 -16.17 35.76
N ARG A 451 -11.01 -15.84 36.87
CA ARG A 451 -10.35 -15.46 38.13
C ARG A 451 -9.38 -16.53 38.63
N MET A 452 -9.79 -17.80 38.53
CA MET A 452 -8.93 -18.94 38.90
C MET A 452 -7.66 -18.97 38.03
N LEU A 453 -7.77 -18.77 36.72
CA LEU A 453 -6.61 -18.71 35.84
C LEU A 453 -5.65 -17.59 36.27
N ILE A 454 -6.17 -16.35 36.40
CA ILE A 454 -5.35 -15.18 36.77
C ILE A 454 -4.72 -15.36 38.15
N LYS A 455 -5.47 -15.85 39.12
CA LYS A 455 -4.93 -16.16 40.45
C LYS A 455 -3.75 -17.12 40.38
N ASN A 456 -3.90 -18.25 39.67
CA ASN A 456 -2.84 -19.25 39.55
C ASN A 456 -1.62 -18.70 38.79
N LEU A 457 -1.84 -17.93 37.74
CA LEU A 457 -0.76 -17.22 37.03
C LEU A 457 0.03 -16.31 37.97
N MET A 458 -0.66 -15.45 38.71
CA MET A 458 -0.01 -14.47 39.58
C MET A 458 0.72 -15.14 40.77
N GLU A 459 0.19 -16.21 41.31
CA GLU A 459 0.85 -17.01 42.34
C GLU A 459 2.12 -17.67 41.77
N HIS A 460 2.02 -18.28 40.57
CA HIS A 460 3.18 -18.87 39.90
C HIS A 460 4.29 -17.84 39.65
N LEU A 461 3.94 -16.67 39.09
CA LEU A 461 4.93 -15.59 38.84
C LEU A 461 5.58 -15.12 40.14
N ARG A 462 4.81 -14.99 41.22
CA ARG A 462 5.33 -14.62 42.54
C ARG A 462 6.30 -15.66 43.11
N GLU A 463 5.98 -16.95 43.00
CA GLU A 463 6.81 -18.03 43.46
C GLU A 463 8.11 -18.14 42.70
N ARG A 464 8.05 -17.99 41.35
CA ARG A 464 9.21 -18.13 40.49
C ARG A 464 10.13 -16.91 40.50
N TYR A 465 9.58 -15.69 40.34
CA TYR A 465 10.34 -14.46 40.13
C TYR A 465 10.44 -13.58 41.38
N GLY A 466 9.56 -13.78 42.32
CA GLY A 466 9.45 -12.97 43.53
C GLY A 466 8.78 -11.62 43.32
N ILE A 467 8.13 -11.12 44.37
CA ILE A 467 7.31 -9.87 44.30
C ILE A 467 8.14 -8.64 43.98
N ASN A 468 9.42 -8.59 44.38
CA ASN A 468 10.29 -7.44 44.15
C ASN A 468 10.63 -7.26 42.64
N GLN A 469 10.70 -8.34 41.89
CA GLN A 469 10.83 -8.30 40.45
C GLN A 469 9.51 -7.88 39.80
N MET A 470 8.41 -8.49 40.17
CA MET A 470 7.08 -8.21 39.61
C MET A 470 6.65 -6.75 39.78
N ARG A 471 6.99 -6.07 40.85
CA ARG A 471 6.74 -4.63 41.10
C ARG A 471 7.41 -3.72 40.06
N ARG A 472 8.39 -4.23 39.32
CA ARG A 472 9.10 -3.50 38.27
C ARG A 472 8.53 -3.75 36.87
N TRP A 473 7.56 -4.65 36.75
CA TRP A 473 6.88 -5.02 35.52
C TRP A 473 5.62 -4.18 35.33
N ILE A 474 5.11 -4.18 34.11
CA ILE A 474 3.80 -3.60 33.82
C ILE A 474 2.91 -4.73 33.32
N PHE A 475 1.67 -4.75 33.82
CA PHE A 475 0.69 -5.74 33.44
C PHE A 475 -0.49 -5.07 32.74
N ASN A 476 -0.86 -5.56 31.56
CA ASN A 476 -2.12 -5.23 30.92
C ASN A 476 -3.08 -6.42 31.12
N PRO A 477 -3.95 -6.35 32.14
CA PRO A 477 -4.69 -7.51 32.61
C PRO A 477 -5.71 -8.06 31.62
N TRP A 478 -6.15 -7.27 30.70
CA TRP A 478 -7.08 -7.65 29.66
C TRP A 478 -7.15 -6.58 28.57
N ILE A 479 -7.21 -7.03 27.31
CA ILE A 479 -7.53 -6.16 26.19
C ILE A 479 -8.72 -6.74 25.43
N SER A 480 -9.52 -5.88 24.82
CA SER A 480 -10.48 -6.28 23.80
C SER A 480 -9.69 -6.73 22.55
N GLY A 481 -9.95 -7.96 22.10
CA GLY A 481 -9.23 -8.53 20.96
C GLY A 481 -9.56 -7.89 19.63
N ASP A 482 -10.65 -7.15 19.57
CA ASP A 482 -11.09 -6.56 18.32
C ASP A 482 -10.66 -5.10 18.23
N VAL A 483 -9.92 -4.81 17.17
CA VAL A 483 -9.47 -3.47 16.83
C VAL A 483 -10.65 -2.50 16.63
N ILE A 484 -11.84 -3.02 16.47
CA ILE A 484 -13.00 -2.30 15.94
C ILE A 484 -14.23 -2.35 16.86
N THR A 485 -14.43 -3.41 17.62
CA THR A 485 -15.51 -3.49 18.61
C THR A 485 -15.09 -2.77 19.89
N ILE A 486 -15.25 -1.53 19.81
CA ILE A 486 -14.75 -0.50 20.71
C ILE A 486 -15.73 -0.23 21.84
N ASP A 487 -16.85 -0.85 21.83
CA ASP A 487 -17.71 -0.89 22.96
C ASP A 487 -17.00 -1.72 24.04
N GLY A 488 -16.17 -1.03 24.85
CA GLY A 488 -15.82 -1.53 26.16
C GLY A 488 -17.13 -1.76 26.91
N GLY A 489 -17.87 -2.77 26.48
CA GLY A 489 -19.10 -3.17 27.09
C GLY A 489 -18.84 -3.60 28.52
N ASP A 490 -19.88 -3.76 29.31
CA ASP A 490 -19.80 -4.14 30.71
C ASP A 490 -18.90 -5.36 30.92
N GLU A 491 -18.97 -6.36 30.05
CA GLU A 491 -18.15 -7.57 30.11
C GLU A 491 -16.63 -7.31 29.97
N PHE A 492 -16.21 -6.33 29.19
CA PHE A 492 -14.80 -5.95 29.08
C PHE A 492 -14.27 -5.45 30.43
N PHE A 493 -14.95 -4.47 31.01
CA PHE A 493 -14.55 -3.89 32.30
C PHE A 493 -14.68 -4.89 33.44
N GLU A 494 -15.66 -5.77 33.44
CA GLU A 494 -15.78 -6.86 34.42
C GLU A 494 -14.61 -7.84 34.34
N THR A 495 -14.19 -8.25 33.14
CA THR A 495 -13.03 -9.12 32.93
C THR A 495 -11.74 -8.46 33.37
N TRP A 496 -11.55 -7.18 32.98
CA TRP A 496 -10.39 -6.39 33.41
C TRP A 496 -10.35 -6.24 34.93
N LYS A 497 -11.49 -5.84 35.55
CA LYS A 497 -11.60 -5.66 37.00
C LYS A 497 -11.33 -6.97 37.76
N ALA A 498 -11.84 -8.07 37.25
CA ALA A 498 -11.58 -9.39 37.84
C ALA A 498 -10.07 -9.72 37.87
N SER A 499 -9.39 -9.45 36.76
CA SER A 499 -7.94 -9.64 36.66
C SER A 499 -7.17 -8.67 37.57
N TYR A 500 -7.54 -7.39 37.57
CA TYR A 500 -6.96 -6.38 38.43
C TYR A 500 -7.05 -6.74 39.92
N GLU A 501 -8.23 -7.16 40.38
CA GLU A 501 -8.45 -7.56 41.78
C GLU A 501 -7.57 -8.75 42.20
N GLU A 502 -7.45 -9.78 41.34
CA GLU A 502 -6.57 -10.93 41.63
C GLU A 502 -5.09 -10.51 41.69
N MET A 503 -4.67 -9.63 40.83
CA MET A 503 -3.30 -9.08 40.86
C MET A 503 -3.04 -8.27 42.14
N LYS A 504 -3.95 -7.36 42.49
CA LYS A 504 -3.81 -6.50 43.68
C LYS A 504 -3.89 -7.29 45.02
N ARG A 505 -4.51 -8.50 45.02
CA ARG A 505 -4.43 -9.41 46.13
C ARG A 505 -3.02 -9.94 46.35
N VAL A 506 -2.24 -10.16 45.27
CA VAL A 506 -0.84 -10.60 45.40
C VAL A 506 0.04 -9.46 45.89
N SER A 507 -0.09 -8.26 45.36
CA SER A 507 0.50 -7.04 45.90
C SER A 507 -0.24 -5.79 45.33
N PRO A 508 -0.58 -4.84 46.22
CA PRO A 508 -1.19 -3.59 45.80
C PRO A 508 -0.26 -2.69 44.96
N ASP A 509 1.05 -2.92 45.01
CA ASP A 509 2.07 -2.12 44.34
C ASP A 509 2.35 -2.60 42.90
N LEU A 510 1.65 -3.62 42.36
CA LEU A 510 1.80 -4.06 40.99
C LEU A 510 1.25 -2.98 40.05
N VAL A 511 2.01 -2.64 39.01
CA VAL A 511 1.66 -1.61 38.05
C VAL A 511 0.78 -2.20 36.94
N THR A 512 -0.40 -1.65 36.78
CA THR A 512 -1.35 -2.06 35.73
C THR A 512 -1.50 -1.01 34.65
N CYS A 513 -1.87 -1.48 33.49
CA CYS A 513 -2.15 -0.69 32.31
C CYS A 513 -3.55 -1.08 31.80
N LEU A 514 -4.26 -0.12 31.23
CA LEU A 514 -5.50 -0.34 30.51
C LEU A 514 -5.39 0.32 29.14
N SER A 515 -5.54 -0.48 28.09
CA SER A 515 -5.37 -0.02 26.72
C SER A 515 -6.71 0.23 26.03
N PHE A 516 -6.82 1.40 25.40
CA PHE A 516 -7.90 1.69 24.46
C PHE A 516 -7.43 1.28 23.03
N GLY A 517 -8.30 0.57 22.32
CA GLY A 517 -8.03 0.14 20.95
C GLY A 517 -8.10 1.28 19.91
N LEU A 518 -8.52 0.96 18.72
CA LEU A 518 -8.79 1.93 17.66
C LEU A 518 -10.26 2.35 17.74
N GLY A 519 -10.54 3.62 17.50
CA GLY A 519 -11.89 4.12 17.47
C GLY A 519 -11.98 5.64 17.46
N PRO A 520 -13.19 6.15 17.13
CA PRO A 520 -13.44 7.57 17.09
C PRO A 520 -13.32 8.22 18.46
N GLU A 521 -13.25 9.54 18.48
CA GLU A 521 -13.13 10.33 19.71
C GLU A 521 -14.28 10.10 20.67
N GLU A 522 -15.49 9.90 20.14
CA GLU A 522 -16.69 9.66 20.95
C GLU A 522 -16.59 8.34 21.74
N HIS A 523 -16.06 7.29 21.10
CA HIS A 523 -15.84 6.01 21.77
C HIS A 523 -14.73 6.09 22.83
N LEU A 524 -13.64 6.81 22.54
CA LEU A 524 -12.60 7.06 23.53
C LEU A 524 -13.15 7.82 24.75
N LYS A 525 -14.00 8.82 24.53
CA LYS A 525 -14.65 9.57 25.61
C LYS A 525 -15.53 8.64 26.44
N ALA A 526 -16.42 7.88 25.80
CA ALA A 526 -17.29 6.93 26.47
C ALA A 526 -16.50 5.87 27.26
N PHE A 527 -15.39 5.35 26.67
CA PHE A 527 -14.49 4.41 27.33
C PHE A 527 -13.89 4.99 28.62
N ILE A 528 -13.39 6.24 28.58
CA ILE A 528 -12.82 6.91 29.77
C ILE A 528 -13.89 7.16 30.85
N GLU A 529 -15.09 7.53 30.46
CA GLU A 529 -16.22 7.74 31.37
C GLU A 529 -16.62 6.41 32.04
N THR A 530 -16.79 5.33 31.27
CA THR A 530 -17.15 3.99 31.80
C THR A 530 -16.02 3.42 32.66
N MET A 531 -14.74 3.58 32.26
CA MET A 531 -13.59 3.20 33.07
C MET A 531 -13.66 3.83 34.47
N LYS A 532 -14.02 5.09 34.54
CA LYS A 532 -14.19 5.81 35.81
C LYS A 532 -15.39 5.33 36.62
N GLU A 533 -16.54 5.18 35.97
CA GLU A 533 -17.78 4.70 36.62
C GLU A 533 -17.65 3.30 37.19
N LYS A 534 -16.97 2.41 36.49
CA LYS A 534 -16.71 1.03 36.91
C LYS A 534 -15.56 0.89 37.89
N GLU A 535 -14.90 1.99 38.26
CA GLU A 535 -13.70 1.98 39.12
C GLU A 535 -12.57 1.13 38.58
N CYS A 536 -12.37 1.15 37.25
CA CYS A 536 -11.32 0.42 36.53
C CYS A 536 -10.12 1.30 36.15
N VAL A 537 -9.76 2.25 37.02
CA VAL A 537 -8.66 3.22 36.74
C VAL A 537 -7.30 2.52 36.93
N PRO A 538 -6.46 2.41 35.87
CA PRO A 538 -5.15 1.81 35.94
C PRO A 538 -4.11 2.80 36.49
N GLU A 539 -2.87 2.32 36.70
CA GLU A 539 -1.73 3.18 36.99
C GLU A 539 -1.18 3.85 35.71
N ILE A 540 -1.41 3.23 34.52
CA ILE A 540 -0.99 3.77 33.22
C ILE A 540 -2.17 3.62 32.25
N PHE A 541 -2.55 4.72 31.59
CA PHE A 541 -3.49 4.66 30.48
C PHE A 541 -2.71 4.43 29.19
N ALA A 542 -3.05 3.40 28.42
CA ALA A 542 -2.45 3.13 27.14
C ALA A 542 -3.48 3.30 26.00
N PHE A 543 -2.97 3.54 24.78
CA PHE A 543 -3.80 3.53 23.59
C PHE A 543 -3.00 3.09 22.38
N ARG A 544 -3.71 2.55 21.38
CA ARG A 544 -3.15 2.21 20.07
C ARG A 544 -3.29 3.38 19.11
N SER A 545 -2.28 3.59 18.28
CA SER A 545 -2.29 4.65 17.28
C SER A 545 -1.75 4.14 15.95
N PHE A 546 -2.63 3.89 15.05
CA PHE A 546 -2.32 3.64 13.64
C PHE A 546 -2.89 4.82 12.84
N GLY A 547 -2.16 5.28 11.82
CA GLY A 547 -2.59 6.43 10.99
C GLY A 547 -3.82 6.10 10.13
N THR A 548 -4.88 5.56 10.74
CA THR A 548 -6.14 5.15 10.10
C THR A 548 -7.33 5.70 10.86
N VAL A 549 -8.36 6.05 10.10
CA VAL A 549 -9.65 6.54 10.59
C VAL A 549 -10.79 5.74 9.98
N ILE A 550 -11.95 5.73 10.64
CA ILE A 550 -13.17 5.15 10.10
C ILE A 550 -13.68 6.07 8.99
N TYR A 551 -14.01 5.48 7.84
CA TYR A 551 -14.58 6.20 6.72
C TYR A 551 -15.86 6.94 7.14
N GLY A 552 -15.97 8.21 6.79
CA GLY A 552 -17.10 9.08 7.16
C GLY A 552 -16.86 10.01 8.35
N GLU A 553 -15.73 9.83 9.09
CA GLU A 553 -15.36 10.76 10.17
C GLU A 553 -14.63 12.01 9.68
N GLU A 554 -13.79 11.89 8.66
CA GLU A 554 -13.02 13.01 8.09
C GLU A 554 -13.65 13.62 6.85
N GLU A 555 -14.54 12.92 6.15
CA GLU A 555 -15.12 13.36 4.87
C GLU A 555 -16.60 13.02 4.77
N GLU A 556 -17.44 14.03 4.62
CA GLU A 556 -18.83 13.84 4.21
C GLU A 556 -18.87 13.38 2.74
N LYS A 557 -19.35 12.16 2.52
CA LYS A 557 -19.98 11.69 1.27
C LYS A 557 -19.09 11.49 0.04
N MET A 558 -18.06 10.69 0.09
CA MET A 558 -17.70 9.94 -1.12
C MET A 558 -18.37 8.56 -1.08
N ASN A 559 -19.23 8.28 -2.06
CA ASN A 559 -19.80 6.94 -2.28
C ASN A 559 -18.70 5.99 -2.76
N LEU A 560 -17.83 5.59 -1.86
CA LEU A 560 -16.85 4.57 -2.12
C LEU A 560 -17.49 3.20 -1.98
N ILE A 561 -17.14 2.32 -2.87
CA ILE A 561 -17.66 0.98 -3.02
C ILE A 561 -17.53 0.24 -1.69
N GLN A 562 -18.66 -0.12 -1.11
CA GLN A 562 -18.74 -1.03 0.02
C GLN A 562 -18.22 -2.40 -0.42
N ASN A 563 -16.99 -2.73 -0.02
CA ASN A 563 -16.60 -4.13 0.06
C ASN A 563 -17.29 -4.70 1.31
N ASN A 564 -18.09 -5.73 1.10
CA ASN A 564 -19.03 -6.32 2.05
C ASN A 564 -18.40 -7.03 3.27
N GLU A 565 -17.13 -6.86 3.57
CA GLU A 565 -16.49 -7.55 4.68
C GLU A 565 -15.55 -6.60 5.43
N SER A 566 -16.05 -6.02 6.50
CA SER A 566 -15.32 -5.27 7.52
C SER A 566 -15.18 -3.76 7.31
N VAL A 567 -15.35 -3.09 8.39
CA VAL A 567 -15.12 -1.70 8.76
C VAL A 567 -14.36 -0.90 7.70
N ASN A 568 -15.02 0.10 7.19
CA ASN A 568 -14.48 1.06 6.22
C ASN A 568 -13.39 1.91 6.90
N MET A 569 -12.16 1.43 6.92
CA MET A 569 -11.01 2.16 7.43
C MET A 569 -10.17 2.70 6.27
N ILE A 570 -9.74 3.93 6.39
CA ILE A 570 -8.85 4.60 5.42
C ILE A 570 -7.62 5.16 6.14
N VAL A 571 -6.55 5.43 5.40
CA VAL A 571 -5.42 6.18 5.95
C VAL A 571 -5.86 7.62 6.22
N SER A 572 -5.60 8.13 7.42
CA SER A 572 -5.87 9.53 7.76
C SER A 572 -5.15 10.49 6.80
N ARG A 573 -5.77 11.63 6.50
CA ARG A 573 -5.11 12.71 5.75
C ARG A 573 -4.12 13.49 6.62
N ASP A 574 -4.22 13.33 7.93
CA ASP A 574 -3.41 14.08 8.89
C ASP A 574 -2.01 13.46 9.04
N PRO A 575 -0.94 14.11 8.55
CA PRO A 575 0.43 13.62 8.71
C PRO A 575 0.90 13.65 10.18
N ASP A 576 0.21 14.39 11.06
CA ASP A 576 0.48 14.53 12.49
C ASP A 576 -0.45 13.68 13.36
N PHE A 577 -1.08 12.67 12.78
CA PHE A 577 -2.11 11.84 13.40
C PHE A 577 -1.73 11.34 14.80
N LEU A 578 -0.50 10.83 14.99
CA LEU A 578 -0.06 10.31 16.29
C LEU A 578 -0.02 11.41 17.36
N ARG A 579 0.52 12.59 17.03
CA ARG A 579 0.58 13.74 17.94
C ARG A 579 -0.81 14.22 18.31
N ASN A 580 -1.64 14.47 17.30
CA ASN A 580 -3.01 15.00 17.51
C ASN A 580 -3.87 14.03 18.30
N ARG A 581 -3.72 12.71 18.08
CA ARG A 581 -4.42 11.69 18.87
C ARG A 581 -3.92 11.66 20.32
N GLY A 582 -2.61 11.74 20.54
CA GLY A 582 -2.02 11.81 21.89
C GLY A 582 -2.52 13.02 22.69
N GLU A 583 -2.60 14.19 22.06
CA GLU A 583 -3.13 15.42 22.66
C GLU A 583 -4.63 15.27 23.00
N LYS A 584 -5.42 14.66 22.10
CA LYS A 584 -6.84 14.37 22.37
C LYS A 584 -7.02 13.44 23.57
N VAL A 585 -6.27 12.33 23.64
CA VAL A 585 -6.30 11.40 24.78
C VAL A 585 -6.03 12.14 26.09
N LYS A 586 -4.95 12.91 26.15
CA LYS A 586 -4.62 13.72 27.34
C LYS A 586 -5.72 14.72 27.71
N GLY A 587 -6.26 15.42 26.73
CA GLY A 587 -7.34 16.39 26.94
C GLY A 587 -8.60 15.74 27.51
N LEU A 588 -8.98 14.54 27.04
CA LEU A 588 -10.13 13.80 27.56
C LEU A 588 -9.88 13.28 28.98
N LEU A 589 -8.69 12.73 29.27
CA LEU A 589 -8.31 12.32 30.62
C LEU A 589 -8.31 13.50 31.60
N GLN A 590 -7.82 14.66 31.18
CA GLN A 590 -7.84 15.86 32.01
C GLN A 590 -9.29 16.32 32.31
N LYS A 591 -10.18 16.32 31.32
CA LYS A 591 -11.61 16.64 31.50
C LYS A 591 -12.31 15.64 32.44
N ALA A 592 -11.90 14.38 32.42
CA ALA A 592 -12.42 13.35 33.34
C ALA A 592 -11.84 13.42 34.76
N GLY A 593 -10.89 14.33 35.02
CA GLY A 593 -10.18 14.45 36.31
C GLY A 593 -9.05 13.44 36.49
N LEU A 594 -8.60 12.81 35.40
CA LEU A 594 -7.56 11.78 35.36
C LEU A 594 -6.27 12.27 34.69
N GLY A 595 -6.07 13.58 34.59
CA GLY A 595 -4.94 14.19 33.87
C GLY A 595 -3.54 13.89 34.45
N ALA A 596 -3.48 13.33 35.66
CA ALA A 596 -2.22 12.89 36.26
C ALA A 596 -1.77 11.47 35.78
N LEU A 597 -2.64 10.73 35.11
CA LEU A 597 -2.29 9.39 34.61
C LEU A 597 -1.20 9.49 33.53
N PRO A 598 -0.14 8.69 33.66
CA PRO A 598 0.82 8.49 32.58
C PRO A 598 0.14 7.94 31.34
N VAL A 599 0.52 8.42 30.15
CA VAL A 599 -0.05 7.99 28.88
C VAL A 599 1.00 7.30 28.04
N LEU A 600 0.73 6.09 27.59
CA LEU A 600 1.58 5.23 26.78
C LEU A 600 0.91 4.94 25.42
N VAL A 601 1.67 4.98 24.33
CA VAL A 601 1.26 4.37 23.07
C VAL A 601 1.87 2.97 23.02
N ASP A 602 1.04 1.96 23.20
CA ASP A 602 1.47 0.57 23.31
C ASP A 602 1.59 -0.17 21.95
N GLU A 603 0.94 0.35 20.91
CA GLU A 603 1.14 -0.06 19.53
C GLU A 603 1.00 1.14 18.57
N CYS A 604 1.98 1.38 17.71
CA CYS A 604 1.86 2.36 16.65
C CYS A 604 2.53 1.94 15.34
N SER A 605 1.90 2.35 14.24
CA SER A 605 2.45 2.23 12.89
C SER A 605 1.80 3.27 11.98
N SER A 606 2.26 3.39 10.74
CA SER A 606 1.74 4.34 9.75
C SER A 606 0.28 4.07 9.36
N ASN A 607 -0.15 2.82 9.42
CA ASN A 607 -1.52 2.38 9.24
C ASN A 607 -1.72 1.00 9.89
N ILE A 608 -2.94 0.47 9.84
CA ILE A 608 -3.31 -0.79 10.49
C ILE A 608 -3.03 -2.03 9.62
N TRP A 609 -2.74 -1.86 8.33
CA TRP A 609 -2.64 -2.99 7.41
C TRP A 609 -1.27 -3.65 7.48
N GLN A 610 -1.27 -4.90 7.87
CA GLN A 610 -0.08 -5.72 8.05
C GLN A 610 0.68 -5.98 6.73
N ARG A 611 0.01 -5.87 5.58
CA ARG A 611 0.60 -6.09 4.25
C ARG A 611 0.65 -4.82 3.41
N ASP A 612 0.82 -3.70 4.07
CA ASP A 612 1.10 -2.45 3.39
C ASP A 612 2.55 -2.46 2.88
N LEU A 613 2.69 -2.64 1.57
CA LEU A 613 4.00 -2.73 0.92
C LEU A 613 4.91 -1.53 1.18
N CYS A 614 4.36 -0.37 1.54
CA CYS A 614 5.15 0.82 1.92
C CYS A 614 5.94 0.63 3.21
N ASN A 615 5.54 -0.31 4.09
CA ASN A 615 6.26 -0.59 5.33
C ASN A 615 7.72 -1.05 5.11
N ASP A 616 8.07 -1.57 3.94
CA ASP A 616 9.42 -2.02 3.65
C ASP A 616 10.33 -0.93 3.07
N THR A 617 9.78 0.25 2.72
CA THR A 617 10.47 1.33 2.00
C THR A 617 11.09 2.38 2.93
N CYS A 618 11.89 3.31 2.38
CA CYS A 618 12.45 4.45 3.10
C CYS A 618 11.37 5.37 3.71
N TYR A 619 10.15 5.39 3.16
CA TYR A 619 9.02 6.08 3.76
C TYR A 619 8.86 5.77 5.24
N LYS A 620 9.02 4.49 5.62
CA LYS A 620 8.85 4.05 7.01
C LYS A 620 9.92 4.61 7.94
N ALA A 621 11.14 4.83 7.43
CA ALA A 621 12.22 5.49 8.16
C ALA A 621 11.90 6.98 8.42
N ALA A 622 11.43 7.70 7.38
CA ALA A 622 11.02 9.10 7.52
C ALA A 622 9.80 9.25 8.43
N TRP A 623 8.82 8.33 8.33
CA TRP A 623 7.67 8.27 9.22
C TRP A 623 8.10 8.07 10.68
N LEU A 624 9.06 7.19 10.93
CA LEU A 624 9.57 6.92 12.28
C LEU A 624 10.23 8.18 12.88
N PHE A 625 11.13 8.83 12.13
CA PHE A 625 11.77 10.06 12.59
C PHE A 625 10.76 11.14 12.93
N LYS A 626 9.84 11.44 11.98
CA LYS A 626 8.78 12.41 12.22
C LYS A 626 8.02 12.14 13.50
N ASN A 627 7.46 10.93 13.61
CA ASN A 627 6.55 10.62 14.72
C ASN A 627 7.25 10.46 16.07
N LEU A 628 8.49 9.98 16.12
CA LEU A 628 9.20 9.87 17.39
C LEU A 628 9.83 11.20 17.82
N LEU A 629 10.38 11.99 16.90
CA LEU A 629 11.04 13.25 17.23
C LEU A 629 10.05 14.38 17.55
N GLU A 630 8.90 14.41 16.89
CA GLU A 630 7.88 15.43 17.14
C GLU A 630 7.08 15.20 18.43
N ASN A 631 6.99 13.95 18.92
CA ASN A 631 6.23 13.59 20.12
C ASN A 631 7.06 13.56 21.40
N GLU A 632 8.30 14.05 21.38
CA GLU A 632 9.31 13.94 22.45
C GLU A 632 8.81 14.32 23.86
N GLU A 633 7.90 15.27 24.00
CA GLU A 633 7.41 15.73 25.31
C GLU A 633 5.99 15.25 25.64
N ALA A 634 5.29 14.71 24.66
CA ALA A 634 3.86 14.50 24.78
C ALA A 634 3.49 13.24 25.54
N LEU A 635 4.26 12.17 25.44
CA LEU A 635 3.91 10.82 25.86
C LEU A 635 5.01 10.21 26.72
N GLN A 636 4.64 9.30 27.63
CA GLN A 636 5.63 8.61 28.47
C GLN A 636 6.35 7.46 27.76
N GLY A 637 5.79 6.98 26.69
CA GLY A 637 6.40 5.95 25.88
C GLY A 637 5.62 5.76 24.56
N ILE A 638 6.36 5.40 23.52
CA ILE A 638 5.80 5.04 22.22
C ILE A 638 6.44 3.72 21.79
N ALA A 639 5.62 2.68 21.66
CA ALA A 639 6.05 1.37 21.21
C ALA A 639 5.73 1.19 19.72
N TYR A 640 6.77 1.23 18.87
CA TYR A 640 6.63 0.88 17.47
C TYR A 640 6.19 -0.58 17.32
N PHE A 641 5.24 -0.86 16.47
CA PHE A 641 4.75 -2.20 16.19
C PHE A 641 5.29 -2.64 14.81
N SER A 642 6.18 -3.63 14.69
CA SER A 642 6.74 -4.52 15.69
C SER A 642 8.21 -4.84 15.38
N VAL A 643 8.85 -5.79 16.06
CA VAL A 643 10.25 -6.14 15.82
C VAL A 643 10.43 -6.95 14.54
N ASN A 644 9.61 -7.96 14.29
CA ASN A 644 9.79 -8.89 13.18
C ASN A 644 8.48 -9.09 12.40
N ASP A 645 8.60 -9.41 11.11
CA ASP A 645 7.47 -9.68 10.22
C ASP A 645 6.80 -11.05 10.44
N ARG A 646 7.26 -11.87 11.39
CA ARG A 646 6.64 -13.17 11.72
C ARG A 646 5.27 -13.05 12.38
N LEU A 647 4.79 -11.85 12.57
CA LEU A 647 3.48 -11.54 13.17
C LEU A 647 2.30 -11.66 12.21
N ASP A 648 2.42 -12.45 11.16
CA ASP A 648 1.32 -12.58 10.20
C ASP A 648 0.10 -13.24 10.85
N GLU A 649 -0.92 -12.45 11.09
CA GLU A 649 -2.16 -12.88 11.76
C GLU A 649 -3.09 -13.69 10.83
N VAL A 650 -2.95 -13.53 9.51
CA VAL A 650 -3.90 -14.10 8.54
C VAL A 650 -3.33 -15.33 7.85
N PHE A 651 -2.21 -15.20 7.16
CA PHE A 651 -1.53 -16.29 6.45
C PHE A 651 -0.03 -16.04 6.44
N PRO A 652 0.80 -17.08 6.55
CA PRO A 652 2.24 -16.93 6.42
C PRO A 652 2.57 -16.29 5.07
N ALA A 653 3.30 -15.19 5.09
CA ALA A 653 3.79 -14.58 3.87
C ALA A 653 4.82 -15.50 3.22
N ARG A 654 4.79 -15.58 1.88
CA ARG A 654 5.80 -16.32 1.11
C ARG A 654 6.95 -15.44 0.67
N GLU A 655 6.72 -14.14 0.64
CA GLU A 655 7.67 -13.14 0.14
C GLU A 655 8.42 -12.48 1.28
N THR A 656 9.71 -12.22 1.08
CA THR A 656 10.56 -11.56 2.09
C THR A 656 10.09 -10.15 2.39
N TYR A 657 9.77 -9.37 1.35
CA TYR A 657 9.26 -8.01 1.46
C TYR A 657 7.77 -7.96 1.12
N HIS A 658 6.95 -8.34 2.08
CA HIS A 658 5.49 -8.40 1.94
C HIS A 658 4.75 -7.25 2.63
N GLY A 659 5.48 -6.24 3.13
CA GLY A 659 4.89 -5.09 3.78
C GLY A 659 4.49 -5.31 5.23
N GLY A 660 5.11 -6.26 5.93
CA GLY A 660 4.89 -6.49 7.35
C GLY A 660 5.33 -5.30 8.21
N PHE A 661 4.90 -5.26 9.46
CA PHE A 661 5.20 -4.17 10.40
C PHE A 661 6.62 -4.21 10.97
N GLY A 662 7.33 -5.33 10.81
CA GLY A 662 8.61 -5.59 11.47
C GLY A 662 9.70 -4.56 11.17
N LEU A 663 10.58 -4.35 12.15
CA LEU A 663 11.89 -3.74 11.95
C LEU A 663 12.77 -4.65 11.08
N PHE A 664 12.57 -5.96 11.24
CA PHE A 664 13.20 -7.01 10.43
C PHE A 664 12.15 -7.74 9.61
N THR A 665 12.56 -8.20 8.43
CA THR A 665 11.77 -9.15 7.66
C THR A 665 11.66 -10.49 8.40
N MET A 666 10.73 -11.36 8.01
CA MET A 666 10.61 -12.71 8.58
C MET A 666 11.90 -13.56 8.48
N ASN A 667 12.85 -13.15 7.66
CA ASN A 667 14.15 -13.80 7.48
C ASN A 667 15.30 -13.05 8.19
N GLY A 668 15.00 -12.12 9.08
CA GLY A 668 15.98 -11.36 9.86
C GLY A 668 16.79 -10.34 9.06
N ILE A 669 16.28 -9.85 7.93
CA ILE A 669 16.92 -8.77 7.18
C ILE A 669 16.42 -7.43 7.73
N PRO A 670 17.31 -6.51 8.19
CA PRO A 670 16.89 -5.21 8.68
C PRO A 670 16.24 -4.39 7.56
N LYS A 671 15.14 -3.72 7.87
CA LYS A 671 14.48 -2.77 6.96
C LYS A 671 15.00 -1.34 7.20
N ALA A 672 14.70 -0.42 6.30
CA ALA A 672 15.06 1.00 6.43
C ALA A 672 14.62 1.62 7.78
N VAL A 673 13.48 1.22 8.29
CA VAL A 673 12.96 1.65 9.61
C VAL A 673 13.85 1.17 10.77
N CYS A 674 14.45 -0.02 10.68
CA CYS A 674 15.40 -0.51 11.68
C CYS A 674 16.68 0.34 11.71
N THR A 675 17.19 0.67 10.52
CA THR A 675 18.36 1.56 10.38
C THR A 675 18.07 2.94 10.99
N ALA A 676 16.92 3.53 10.67
CA ALA A 676 16.50 4.80 11.27
C ALA A 676 16.38 4.72 12.81
N LEU A 677 15.80 3.64 13.33
CA LEU A 677 15.70 3.44 14.78
C LEU A 677 17.07 3.36 15.46
N ARG A 678 18.05 2.68 14.84
CA ARG A 678 19.43 2.64 15.33
C ARG A 678 20.10 4.02 15.34
N LEU A 679 19.82 4.87 14.33
CA LEU A 679 20.31 6.24 14.31
C LEU A 679 19.74 7.05 15.47
N LEU A 680 18.47 6.86 15.86
CA LEU A 680 17.89 7.49 17.05
C LEU A 680 18.61 7.09 18.35
N GLY A 681 19.23 5.91 18.41
CA GLY A 681 20.04 5.45 19.54
C GLY A 681 21.23 6.35 19.88
N ARG A 682 21.67 7.18 18.92
CA ARG A 682 22.80 8.12 19.07
C ARG A 682 22.40 9.50 19.59
N MET A 683 21.12 9.67 19.98
CA MET A 683 20.57 10.94 20.43
C MET A 683 21.22 11.42 21.72
N GLY A 684 21.62 12.69 21.75
CA GLY A 684 22.16 13.36 22.93
C GLY A 684 21.09 13.58 24.01
N SER A 685 21.56 13.75 25.23
CA SER A 685 20.70 13.85 26.43
C SER A 685 19.91 15.16 26.54
N ARG A 686 20.24 16.18 25.72
CA ARG A 686 19.67 17.53 25.83
C ARG A 686 19.05 17.95 24.47
N LEU A 687 17.81 18.46 24.52
CA LEU A 687 17.15 19.04 23.35
C LEU A 687 17.63 20.47 23.13
N VAL A 688 18.16 20.77 21.96
CA VAL A 688 18.59 22.11 21.55
C VAL A 688 17.45 22.82 20.79
N LYS A 689 16.96 22.22 19.73
CA LYS A 689 15.89 22.78 18.89
C LYS A 689 15.20 21.67 18.08
N ARG A 690 13.92 21.86 17.80
CA ARG A 690 13.17 21.00 16.89
C ARG A 690 12.22 21.81 16.01
N GLY A 691 11.81 21.26 14.89
CA GLY A 691 10.86 21.84 13.96
C GLY A 691 10.50 20.88 12.85
N ASP A 692 9.80 21.37 11.85
CA ASP A 692 9.40 20.54 10.71
C ASP A 692 10.63 20.06 9.94
N GLY A 693 10.82 18.74 9.92
CA GLY A 693 11.90 18.06 9.22
C GLY A 693 13.24 18.04 9.97
N TYR A 694 13.34 18.58 11.18
CA TYR A 694 14.59 18.56 11.94
C TYR A 694 14.42 18.43 13.46
N PHE A 695 15.43 17.81 14.09
CA PHE A 695 15.58 17.73 15.54
C PHE A 695 17.07 17.80 15.91
N ILE A 696 17.44 18.68 16.83
CA ILE A 696 18.83 18.90 17.23
C ILE A 696 18.97 18.62 18.72
N SER A 697 19.88 17.71 19.06
CA SER A 697 20.25 17.38 20.44
C SER A 697 21.72 17.63 20.69
N THR A 698 22.11 17.66 21.96
CA THR A 698 23.52 17.74 22.36
C THR A 698 23.78 16.82 23.54
N GLU A 699 25.01 16.32 23.61
CA GLU A 699 25.59 15.64 24.78
C GLU A 699 26.72 16.49 25.34
N PRO A 700 26.42 17.37 26.30
CA PRO A 700 27.39 18.34 26.78
C PRO A 700 28.64 17.71 27.39
N GLU A 701 28.52 16.54 28.03
CA GLU A 701 29.66 15.84 28.64
C GLU A 701 30.68 15.34 27.61
N LYS A 702 30.26 15.19 26.35
CA LYS A 702 31.10 14.72 25.25
C LYS A 702 31.46 15.83 24.26
N ASN A 703 31.02 17.07 24.47
CA ASN A 703 31.08 18.16 23.48
C ASN A 703 30.58 17.72 22.08
N GLN A 704 29.47 17.01 22.06
CA GLN A 704 28.90 16.41 20.85
C GLN A 704 27.49 16.93 20.62
N SER A 705 27.17 17.26 19.37
CA SER A 705 25.81 17.62 18.93
C SER A 705 25.34 16.68 17.85
N GLN A 706 24.03 16.41 17.81
CA GLN A 706 23.40 15.55 16.83
C GLN A 706 22.29 16.33 16.11
N ILE A 707 22.33 16.31 14.79
CA ILE A 707 21.35 16.94 13.91
C ILE A 707 20.61 15.83 13.15
N TYR A 708 19.35 15.61 13.51
CA TYR A 708 18.45 14.70 12.80
C TYR A 708 17.67 15.48 11.77
N LEU A 709 17.66 15.01 10.53
CA LEU A 709 16.93 15.59 9.41
C LEU A 709 16.05 14.52 8.77
N TYR A 710 14.87 14.89 8.33
CA TYR A 710 13.97 13.98 7.60
C TYR A 710 13.10 14.74 6.60
N ASN A 711 12.82 14.08 5.48
CA ASN A 711 11.91 14.57 4.45
C ASN A 711 10.72 13.60 4.33
N TYR A 712 9.72 13.79 5.19
CA TYR A 712 8.52 12.97 5.20
C TYR A 712 7.51 13.48 4.17
N VAL A 713 7.03 12.57 3.32
CA VAL A 713 5.94 12.83 2.38
C VAL A 713 4.79 11.87 2.67
N HIS A 714 3.59 12.40 2.78
CA HIS A 714 2.40 11.63 3.11
C HIS A 714 1.85 10.91 1.88
N TYR A 715 1.04 9.87 2.12
CA TYR A 715 0.34 9.15 1.06
C TYR A 715 -0.52 10.07 0.21
N ASP A 716 -0.62 9.77 -1.07
CA ASP A 716 -1.57 10.43 -1.95
C ASP A 716 -3.01 10.06 -1.61
N MET A 717 -3.94 10.84 -2.14
CA MET A 717 -5.37 10.65 -1.86
C MET A 717 -5.86 9.28 -2.32
N LEU A 718 -5.35 8.76 -3.44
CA LEU A 718 -5.72 7.45 -3.96
C LEU A 718 -5.38 6.33 -3.01
N TYR A 719 -4.13 6.33 -2.56
CA TYR A 719 -3.64 5.28 -1.69
C TYR A 719 -4.36 5.26 -0.34
N ARG A 720 -4.71 6.44 0.17
CA ARG A 720 -5.45 6.57 1.42
C ARG A 720 -6.75 5.75 1.43
N TYR A 721 -7.42 5.63 0.29
CA TYR A 721 -8.67 4.89 0.15
C TYR A 721 -8.51 3.44 -0.31
N ARG A 722 -7.35 3.07 -0.81
CA ARG A 722 -7.12 1.74 -1.42
C ARG A 722 -6.53 0.71 -0.48
N HIS A 723 -6.10 1.09 0.72
CA HIS A 723 -5.23 0.25 1.53
C HIS A 723 -3.92 -0.08 0.78
N ALA A 724 -3.32 -1.21 1.05
CA ALA A 724 -2.14 -1.70 0.34
C ALA A 724 -2.46 -2.40 -1.01
N VAL A 725 -3.69 -2.27 -1.52
CA VAL A 725 -4.10 -2.91 -2.77
C VAL A 725 -3.47 -2.17 -3.95
N ASN A 726 -2.80 -2.90 -4.85
CA ASN A 726 -2.29 -2.43 -6.14
C ASN A 726 -0.99 -1.63 -6.15
N ILE A 727 -0.15 -1.78 -5.13
CA ILE A 727 1.23 -1.35 -5.23
C ILE A 727 2.03 -2.43 -5.97
N SER A 728 2.86 -2.03 -6.94
CA SER A 728 3.78 -2.95 -7.60
C SER A 728 4.81 -3.49 -6.60
N ARG A 729 5.18 -4.75 -6.75
CA ARG A 729 6.22 -5.39 -5.93
C ARG A 729 7.54 -4.62 -5.92
N THR A 730 7.87 -3.96 -7.03
CA THR A 730 9.13 -3.26 -7.27
C THR A 730 9.01 -1.74 -7.40
N ASP A 731 7.78 -1.20 -7.49
CA ASP A 731 7.53 0.25 -7.58
C ASP A 731 6.51 0.66 -6.51
N ARG A 732 7.01 0.98 -5.31
CA ARG A 732 6.20 1.26 -4.11
C ARG A 732 6.15 2.74 -3.74
N TYR A 733 6.92 3.58 -4.42
CA TYR A 733 7.00 5.01 -4.09
C TYR A 733 5.99 5.89 -4.84
N ARG A 734 5.27 5.35 -5.80
CA ARG A 734 4.27 6.09 -6.62
C ARG A 734 3.00 6.49 -5.88
N VAL A 735 2.80 6.00 -4.67
CA VAL A 735 1.59 6.16 -3.86
C VAL A 735 1.66 7.32 -2.87
N PHE A 736 2.70 8.11 -2.95
CA PHE A 736 2.88 9.29 -2.12
C PHE A 736 2.60 10.56 -2.91
N ASN A 737 2.23 11.64 -2.20
CA ASN A 737 2.13 12.95 -2.80
C ASN A 737 3.45 13.33 -3.49
N MET A 738 3.40 14.28 -4.43
CA MET A 738 4.64 14.83 -5.00
C MET A 738 5.40 15.52 -3.87
N GLY A 739 6.57 14.98 -3.53
CA GLY A 739 7.42 15.52 -2.49
C GLY A 739 8.43 16.51 -3.07
N GLU A 740 8.78 17.53 -2.29
CA GLU A 740 9.84 18.48 -2.63
C GLU A 740 11.18 17.94 -2.14
N ILE A 741 12.26 18.30 -2.81
CA ILE A 741 13.61 18.16 -2.25
C ILE A 741 13.79 19.23 -1.18
N ARG A 742 14.26 18.85 -0.01
CA ARG A 742 14.50 19.79 1.09
C ARG A 742 15.99 19.96 1.30
N THR A 743 16.47 21.20 1.16
CA THR A 743 17.85 21.59 1.47
C THR A 743 17.88 22.26 2.83
N PHE A 744 18.49 21.58 3.81
CA PHE A 744 18.65 22.06 5.16
C PHE A 744 19.97 22.80 5.31
N SER A 745 19.94 24.01 5.87
CA SER A 745 21.10 24.78 6.29
C SER A 745 21.03 25.00 7.80
N VAL A 746 21.80 24.23 8.57
CA VAL A 746 21.79 24.27 10.04
C VAL A 746 23.04 25.00 10.54
N LYS A 747 22.86 26.17 11.14
CA LYS A 747 23.90 26.92 11.82
C LYS A 747 23.86 26.62 13.31
N LEU A 748 24.84 25.88 13.81
CA LEU A 748 25.09 25.71 15.24
C LEU A 748 25.88 26.92 15.75
N THR A 749 25.50 27.46 16.90
CA THR A 749 26.17 28.59 17.55
C THR A 749 26.48 28.28 19.00
N GLY A 750 27.49 28.93 19.56
CA GLY A 750 27.93 28.72 20.95
C GLY A 750 28.73 27.44 21.13
N LEU A 751 29.37 26.98 20.07
CA LEU A 751 30.41 25.95 20.09
C LEU A 751 31.72 26.56 20.60
N GLU A 752 32.60 25.76 21.22
CA GLU A 752 33.96 26.15 21.49
C GLU A 752 34.71 26.35 20.16
N PRO A 753 35.48 27.47 20.01
CA PRO A 753 36.28 27.68 18.81
C PRO A 753 37.29 26.53 18.59
N GLY A 754 37.32 25.98 17.36
CA GLY A 754 38.25 24.90 17.06
C GLY A 754 37.78 24.06 15.89
N LYS A 755 38.41 22.88 15.76
CA LYS A 755 38.10 21.90 14.72
C LYS A 755 37.08 20.89 15.23
N TYR A 756 36.17 20.53 14.34
CA TYR A 756 35.10 19.55 14.56
C TYR A 756 35.16 18.47 13.51
N CYS A 757 34.95 17.23 13.92
CA CYS A 757 34.69 16.08 13.06
C CYS A 757 33.17 15.95 12.87
N LEU A 758 32.74 15.95 11.65
CA LEU A 758 31.33 15.74 11.26
C LEU A 758 31.17 14.35 10.64
N ARG A 759 30.18 13.59 11.11
CA ARG A 759 29.84 12.28 10.60
C ARG A 759 28.39 12.27 10.16
N LEU A 760 28.16 12.08 8.86
CA LEU A 760 26.84 11.91 8.29
C LEU A 760 26.50 10.41 8.19
N TYR A 761 25.30 10.07 8.61
CA TYR A 761 24.63 8.80 8.38
C TYR A 761 23.32 9.09 7.68
N LYS A 762 23.12 8.57 6.47
CA LYS A 762 21.93 8.88 5.67
C LYS A 762 21.25 7.61 5.18
N VAL A 763 19.93 7.55 5.31
CA VAL A 763 19.09 6.48 4.78
C VAL A 763 18.44 6.98 3.50
N THR A 764 18.75 6.32 2.41
CA THR A 764 18.29 6.63 1.06
C THR A 764 17.81 5.34 0.37
N LYS A 765 17.30 5.45 -0.85
CA LYS A 765 17.01 4.27 -1.67
C LYS A 765 18.27 3.48 -2.05
N GLU A 766 19.42 4.15 -2.13
CA GLU A 766 20.70 3.53 -2.45
C GLU A 766 21.36 2.89 -1.23
N HIS A 767 21.24 3.49 -0.06
CA HIS A 767 21.90 3.10 1.19
C HIS A 767 20.92 3.06 2.36
N GLY A 768 21.02 2.06 3.20
CA GLY A 768 20.17 1.93 4.40
C GLY A 768 18.81 1.29 4.14
N SER A 769 18.50 0.94 2.89
CA SER A 769 17.24 0.28 2.50
C SER A 769 17.52 -1.06 1.85
N SER A 770 17.30 -2.12 2.58
CA SER A 770 17.44 -3.49 2.06
C SER A 770 16.38 -3.85 1.01
N TYR A 771 15.18 -3.25 1.09
CA TYR A 771 14.15 -3.41 0.07
C TYR A 771 14.60 -2.86 -1.29
N ASP A 772 15.10 -1.62 -1.33
CA ASP A 772 15.55 -1.00 -2.58
C ASP A 772 16.77 -1.72 -3.16
N ALA A 773 17.66 -2.24 -2.31
CA ALA A 773 18.74 -3.12 -2.73
C ALA A 773 18.23 -4.43 -3.34
N TRP A 774 17.19 -5.04 -2.75
CA TRP A 774 16.56 -6.24 -3.29
C TRP A 774 15.93 -5.98 -4.67
N VAL A 775 15.29 -4.82 -4.87
CA VAL A 775 14.76 -4.41 -6.18
C VAL A 775 15.90 -4.31 -7.20
N ARG A 776 17.03 -3.65 -6.85
CA ARG A 776 18.20 -3.55 -7.72
C ARG A 776 18.83 -4.91 -8.06
N MET A 777 18.68 -5.90 -7.19
CA MET A 777 19.11 -7.29 -7.44
C MET A 777 18.17 -8.05 -8.40
N GLY A 778 17.12 -7.42 -8.91
CA GLY A 778 16.10 -8.04 -9.75
C GLY A 778 14.94 -8.70 -8.99
N ALA A 779 14.75 -8.34 -7.74
CA ALA A 779 13.65 -8.78 -6.86
C ALA A 779 13.48 -10.33 -6.81
N PRO A 780 14.53 -11.10 -6.48
CA PRO A 780 14.47 -12.56 -6.51
C PRO A 780 13.42 -13.09 -5.51
N GLU A 781 12.62 -14.09 -5.93
CA GLU A 781 11.66 -14.75 -5.06
C GLU A 781 12.32 -15.64 -4.01
N ARG A 782 13.41 -16.26 -4.39
CA ARG A 782 14.21 -17.14 -3.52
C ARG A 782 15.62 -16.58 -3.43
N MET A 783 16.08 -16.42 -2.22
CA MET A 783 17.42 -15.91 -1.94
C MET A 783 18.31 -16.99 -1.35
N ASN A 784 19.52 -17.08 -1.84
CA ASN A 784 20.57 -17.89 -1.24
C ASN A 784 21.19 -17.16 -0.01
N ARG A 785 22.06 -17.86 0.72
CA ARG A 785 22.72 -17.33 1.92
C ARG A 785 23.55 -16.06 1.64
N MET A 786 24.20 -15.99 0.46
CA MET A 786 25.03 -14.85 0.10
C MET A 786 24.18 -13.62 -0.22
N GLU A 787 23.11 -13.79 -1.00
CA GLU A 787 22.15 -12.72 -1.30
C GLU A 787 21.50 -12.16 -0.03
N ARG A 788 21.11 -13.03 0.91
CA ARG A 788 20.61 -12.59 2.22
C ARG A 788 21.66 -11.78 2.98
N ALA A 789 22.90 -12.21 3.02
CA ALA A 789 23.99 -11.48 3.67
C ALA A 789 24.22 -10.10 3.01
N MET A 790 24.19 -10.03 1.68
CA MET A 790 24.30 -8.77 0.93
C MET A 790 23.16 -7.81 1.29
N LEU A 791 21.92 -8.29 1.42
CA LEU A 791 20.79 -7.47 1.84
C LEU A 791 20.90 -7.00 3.29
N CYS A 792 21.42 -7.82 4.19
CA CYS A 792 21.70 -7.37 5.56
C CYS A 792 22.69 -6.20 5.58
N HIS A 793 23.77 -6.26 4.79
CA HIS A 793 24.75 -5.17 4.67
C HIS A 793 24.21 -3.95 3.92
N SER A 794 23.27 -4.10 3.01
CA SER A 794 22.63 -2.97 2.32
C SER A 794 21.73 -2.11 3.23
N ALA A 795 21.43 -2.61 4.42
CA ALA A 795 20.75 -1.84 5.48
C ALA A 795 21.70 -0.86 6.21
N ASP A 796 23.01 -0.90 5.94
CA ASP A 796 23.94 0.10 6.48
C ASP A 796 23.67 1.45 5.80
N PRO A 797 23.60 2.56 6.56
CA PRO A 797 23.37 3.90 6.02
C PRO A 797 24.57 4.36 5.17
N GLU A 798 24.34 5.31 4.26
CA GLU A 798 25.46 6.08 3.71
C GLU A 798 26.28 6.69 4.84
N TYR A 799 27.59 6.59 4.74
CA TYR A 799 28.49 7.15 5.75
C TYR A 799 29.49 8.08 5.10
N ARG A 800 29.57 9.32 5.62
CA ARG A 800 30.53 10.33 5.18
C ARG A 800 31.10 11.03 6.39
N VAL A 801 32.41 11.31 6.36
CA VAL A 801 33.13 12.03 7.43
C VAL A 801 33.97 13.15 6.85
N TRP A 802 33.96 14.31 7.51
CA TRP A 802 34.81 15.46 7.17
C TRP A 802 35.13 16.31 8.40
N GLU A 803 36.11 17.18 8.27
CA GLU A 803 36.46 18.14 9.30
C GLU A 803 36.02 19.55 8.89
N GLN A 804 35.63 20.35 9.85
CA GLN A 804 35.26 21.75 9.65
C GLN A 804 35.69 22.58 10.89
N GLU A 805 36.18 23.80 10.63
CA GLU A 805 36.50 24.75 11.71
C GLU A 805 35.30 25.66 11.96
N THR A 806 35.09 26.02 13.24
CA THR A 806 34.15 27.09 13.62
C THR A 806 34.67 28.44 13.16
N ASP A 807 33.74 29.40 12.94
CA ASP A 807 34.11 30.80 12.86
C ASP A 807 34.65 31.28 14.21
N PRO A 808 35.27 32.48 14.28
CA PRO A 808 35.79 33.04 15.54
C PRO A 808 34.72 33.27 16.61
N GLU A 809 33.43 33.30 16.21
CA GLU A 809 32.26 33.46 17.09
C GLU A 809 31.74 32.13 17.63
N GLY A 810 32.40 31.01 17.31
CA GLY A 810 31.98 29.67 17.71
C GLY A 810 30.74 29.17 16.97
N SER A 811 30.63 29.50 15.68
CA SER A 811 29.53 28.99 14.85
C SER A 811 30.05 28.04 13.75
N LEU A 812 29.22 27.06 13.41
CA LEU A 812 29.48 26.10 12.35
C LEU A 812 28.18 25.87 11.56
N THR A 813 28.25 25.87 10.22
CA THR A 813 27.08 25.65 9.35
C THR A 813 27.24 24.36 8.59
N VAL A 814 26.21 23.52 8.67
CA VAL A 814 26.11 22.26 7.96
C VAL A 814 24.98 22.36 6.94
N GLN A 815 25.22 21.88 5.72
CA GLN A 815 24.20 21.80 4.68
C GLN A 815 24.01 20.34 4.26
N GLU A 816 22.75 19.94 4.16
CA GLU A 816 22.40 18.61 3.66
C GLU A 816 21.10 18.69 2.84
N ARG A 817 21.07 17.93 1.74
CA ARG A 817 19.96 17.85 0.81
C ARG A 817 19.28 16.48 0.96
N LEU A 818 17.97 16.48 1.21
CA LEU A 818 17.16 15.27 1.33
C LEU A 818 16.11 15.18 0.24
N GLU A 819 16.10 14.08 -0.48
CA GLU A 819 15.00 13.71 -1.35
C GLU A 819 13.79 13.21 -0.53
N PRO A 820 12.59 13.09 -1.12
CA PRO A 820 11.43 12.51 -0.46
C PRO A 820 11.74 11.16 0.19
N HIS A 821 11.36 11.02 1.46
CA HIS A 821 11.54 9.84 2.32
C HIS A 821 12.98 9.57 2.81
N GLU A 822 13.92 10.44 2.51
CA GLU A 822 15.27 10.33 3.08
C GLU A 822 15.32 10.84 4.51
N THR A 823 16.21 10.25 5.30
CA THR A 823 16.54 10.67 6.67
C THR A 823 18.04 10.73 6.87
N ALA A 824 18.49 11.65 7.69
CA ALA A 824 19.91 11.81 8.00
C ALA A 824 20.14 12.10 9.47
N LEU A 825 21.28 11.64 9.97
CA LEU A 825 21.88 12.05 11.23
C LEU A 825 23.26 12.64 10.93
N ILE A 826 23.54 13.83 11.45
CA ILE A 826 24.87 14.43 11.42
C ILE A 826 25.35 14.59 12.86
N GLU A 827 26.42 13.90 13.22
CA GLU A 827 27.12 14.07 14.50
C GLU A 827 28.21 15.11 14.31
N VAL A 828 28.28 16.07 15.24
CA VAL A 828 29.26 17.15 15.27
C VAL A 828 30.01 17.01 16.57
N GLU A 829 31.31 16.64 16.54
CA GLU A 829 32.15 16.32 17.69
C GLU A 829 33.45 17.13 17.63
N GLN A 830 33.80 17.75 18.71
CA GLN A 830 35.05 18.52 18.79
C GLN A 830 36.27 17.59 18.70
N ILE A 831 37.23 17.95 17.85
CA ILE A 831 38.53 17.28 17.79
C ILE A 831 39.42 17.92 18.85
N LEU A 832 39.87 17.14 19.84
CA LEU A 832 40.71 17.57 20.94
C LEU A 832 42.16 17.77 20.51
#